data_8e5534c15abe5319ba6eb871bcb619b8
#
_entry.id   8e5534c15abe5319ba6eb871bcb619b8
#
_cell.length_a   1.000
_cell.length_b   1.000
_cell.length_c   1.000
_cell.angle_alpha   90.00
_cell.angle_beta   90.00
_cell.angle_gamma   90.00
#
_symmetry.space_group_name_H-M   'P 1'
#
loop_
_entity.id
_entity.type
_entity.pdbx_description
1 polymer ?
#
loop_
_entity_poly.entity_id
_entity_poly.type
_entity_poly.pdbx_seq_one_letter_code
_entity_poly.pdbx_strand_id
1 'polypeptide(L)'
;MYRFQVNGTQYEVQEDQRLIDFLRSDLKLTGTKEGCSAGACGTCTVIIDGKKAKACVSKLSQLDGKSIVTIEGLSEREKAVYTYAFGECGAVQCGFCIPGMIISAKVLIDENNDPTPDDVKKAILGNICRCTGYVKIEEGIMLAAKMFRENLPVPEKDTNGNVGARLHRVDAEEKALGTGQYADDIYMDGMIYAKALRSKYPRARVDRVDVSKALEHPACVTALTAKDVPFNKTGHLVPDWDVLIAEGDITRYVGDAIALVATTEKKYLDEVLALVEVDYTELEPVLDPLEALKPDAPQLHPEGNVLSRQTLSRGDVDKAIAEAAFVVTNHYSTPQTDHAFMEPECAVAYREGDEIHLYSGSQNVYDDRREVARMLGIPNESVKVHSMLVGGGFGGKEDMTVQHHASLVAWLTGKPTKVLFSRQESLNIHTKRHAMEMDITTACDAEGNLVASKVNIVSNCGAYASLGGPVLQRAGTHSCGPYHFDNFAFDGVCVYTNTVPGGAFRGFGVTQTIFGQEQNIDELAALVGMDPWEFRYKNVVRPGDSLPNGQICSKETALVECLEAVKDAYYASDRTGLAVCLKNSGIGVGLPDTGRVILEVRDGKVRIRTGAACIGQGMATMATQVLCETTGLTADKVFVERPDTVRTPDSGTTTASRQTLFTGEATRKASLRLKEMLDTKTLEELNGVEIYEEFLGETDPFNSDKSHPKNHVAYGYGACVATIGEDNKVANLHVAYDVGRVVNPQSCTGQAEGGAIMGMGYAVTEDFPYKEGYVTSKYGTLGLLRATQCPPIHVSLIEKGTPEQYAYGAKGIGEISSIPIAPAIANAYRRIDGEPRRSLPIKHTGYKK
;
A
#
# COMPACT_ATOMS: atom_id res chain seq x y z
N MET A 1 38.40 -1.59 20.94
CA MET A 1 38.32 -2.99 20.42
C MET A 1 37.22 -3.68 21.21
N TYR A 2 36.19 -4.19 20.52
CA TYR A 2 35.01 -4.79 21.13
C TYR A 2 34.94 -6.25 20.69
N ARG A 3 34.72 -7.17 21.65
CA ARG A 3 34.63 -8.61 21.38
C ARG A 3 33.25 -9.12 21.73
N PHE A 4 32.56 -9.74 20.78
CA PHE A 4 31.22 -10.28 20.98
C PHE A 4 30.97 -11.46 20.01
N GLN A 5 29.87 -12.19 20.24
CA GLN A 5 29.49 -13.29 19.37
C GLN A 5 28.24 -12.94 18.57
N VAL A 6 28.19 -13.34 17.29
CA VAL A 6 26.98 -13.32 16.47
C VAL A 6 26.74 -14.73 15.96
N ASN A 7 25.57 -15.29 16.28
CA ASN A 7 25.15 -16.65 15.89
C ASN A 7 26.23 -17.71 16.21
N GLY A 8 26.88 -17.57 17.38
CA GLY A 8 27.95 -18.49 17.85
C GLY A 8 29.34 -18.20 17.30
N THR A 9 29.49 -17.30 16.32
CA THR A 9 30.81 -16.91 15.78
C THR A 9 31.36 -15.69 16.53
N GLN A 10 32.64 -15.76 16.92
CA GLN A 10 33.34 -14.66 17.64
C GLN A 10 33.81 -13.60 16.65
N TYR A 11 33.59 -12.34 16.99
CA TYR A 11 34.07 -11.16 16.23
C TYR A 11 34.85 -10.22 17.15
N GLU A 12 35.80 -9.52 16.53
CA GLU A 12 36.63 -8.49 17.17
C GLU A 12 36.65 -7.26 16.24
N VAL A 13 36.10 -6.13 16.71
CA VAL A 13 35.88 -4.93 15.91
C VAL A 13 36.49 -3.71 16.61
N GLN A 14 37.13 -2.81 15.86
CA GLN A 14 37.76 -1.62 16.41
C GLN A 14 36.85 -0.38 16.32
N GLU A 15 36.11 -0.27 15.22
CA GLU A 15 35.21 0.87 14.94
C GLU A 15 33.88 0.71 15.68
N ASP A 16 33.44 1.78 16.34
CA ASP A 16 32.12 1.80 16.97
C ASP A 16 31.05 2.23 15.96
N GLN A 17 30.21 1.29 15.56
CA GLN A 17 29.09 1.52 14.64
C GLN A 17 27.80 0.94 15.23
N ARG A 18 26.65 1.18 14.56
CA ARG A 18 25.39 0.55 14.93
C ARG A 18 25.45 -0.95 14.63
N LEU A 19 24.88 -1.77 15.51
CA LEU A 19 24.82 -3.22 15.30
C LEU A 19 24.13 -3.58 13.98
N ILE A 20 23.09 -2.84 13.55
CA ILE A 20 22.39 -3.11 12.29
C ILE A 20 23.30 -2.94 11.07
N ASP A 21 24.17 -1.93 11.06
CA ASP A 21 25.12 -1.70 9.97
C ASP A 21 26.15 -2.83 9.93
N PHE A 22 26.70 -3.25 11.05
CA PHE A 22 27.61 -4.40 11.17
C PHE A 22 26.97 -5.69 10.66
N LEU A 23 25.74 -6.02 11.10
CA LEU A 23 25.05 -7.23 10.67
C LEU A 23 24.79 -7.23 9.16
N ARG A 24 24.26 -6.14 8.62
CA ARG A 24 23.81 -6.07 7.21
C ARG A 24 24.96 -5.79 6.24
N SER A 25 25.83 -4.82 6.58
CA SER A 25 26.89 -4.36 5.66
C SER A 25 28.17 -5.20 5.75
N ASP A 26 28.59 -5.56 6.97
CA ASP A 26 29.87 -6.30 7.14
C ASP A 26 29.64 -7.81 7.06
N LEU A 27 28.64 -8.34 7.81
CA LEU A 27 28.38 -9.79 7.86
C LEU A 27 27.40 -10.29 6.77
N LYS A 28 26.73 -9.41 6.05
CA LYS A 28 25.70 -9.76 5.05
C LYS A 28 24.53 -10.58 5.64
N LEU A 29 24.27 -10.45 6.95
CA LEU A 29 23.10 -11.03 7.62
C LEU A 29 21.90 -10.10 7.42
N THR A 30 21.31 -10.17 6.23
CA THR A 30 20.27 -9.24 5.79
C THR A 30 18.87 -9.61 6.27
N GLY A 31 18.68 -10.75 6.94
CA GLY A 31 17.39 -11.13 7.55
C GLY A 31 16.95 -10.15 8.64
N THR A 32 17.90 -9.49 9.34
CA THR A 32 17.61 -8.38 10.23
C THR A 32 17.34 -7.11 9.40
N LYS A 33 16.06 -6.65 9.33
CA LYS A 33 15.63 -5.55 8.44
C LYS A 33 15.67 -4.19 9.12
N GLU A 34 16.02 -3.12 8.38
CA GLU A 34 16.02 -1.74 8.87
C GLU A 34 14.79 -0.97 8.36
N GLY A 35 13.78 -0.74 9.19
CA GLY A 35 12.54 -0.06 8.80
C GLY A 35 12.44 1.40 9.23
N CYS A 36 12.90 1.78 10.44
CA CYS A 36 12.73 3.15 10.95
C CYS A 36 14.00 3.83 11.45
N SER A 37 15.08 3.10 11.64
CA SER A 37 16.39 3.59 12.17
C SER A 37 16.31 4.33 13.53
N ALA A 38 15.14 4.30 14.22
CA ALA A 38 14.84 5.08 15.41
C ALA A 38 14.27 4.25 16.57
N GLY A 39 14.43 2.94 16.53
CA GLY A 39 13.94 2.03 17.56
C GLY A 39 12.42 1.89 17.69
N ALA A 40 11.61 2.47 16.78
CA ALA A 40 10.15 2.50 16.87
C ALA A 40 9.45 1.26 16.31
N CYS A 41 9.91 0.72 15.14
CA CYS A 41 9.18 -0.29 14.38
C CYS A 41 9.48 -1.75 14.75
N GLY A 42 10.65 -2.05 15.30
CA GLY A 42 11.03 -3.40 15.73
C GLY A 42 11.37 -4.40 14.63
N THR A 43 11.47 -4.00 13.35
CA THR A 43 11.88 -4.91 12.26
C THR A 43 13.31 -5.41 12.44
N CYS A 44 14.15 -4.63 13.14
CA CYS A 44 15.54 -4.94 13.46
C CYS A 44 15.72 -5.66 14.80
N THR A 45 14.68 -6.32 15.31
CA THR A 45 14.77 -7.05 16.58
C THR A 45 15.74 -8.22 16.46
N VAL A 46 16.68 -8.29 17.42
CA VAL A 46 17.66 -9.37 17.65
C VAL A 46 17.61 -9.80 19.10
N ILE A 47 18.24 -10.91 19.44
CA ILE A 47 18.44 -11.33 20.83
C ILE A 47 19.86 -10.95 21.28
N ILE A 48 20.00 -10.28 22.42
CA ILE A 48 21.29 -10.00 23.07
C ILE A 48 21.22 -10.58 24.47
N ASP A 49 22.10 -11.54 24.77
CA ASP A 49 22.15 -12.27 26.06
C ASP A 49 20.75 -12.77 26.49
N GLY A 50 20.01 -13.41 25.58
CA GLY A 50 18.67 -13.97 25.81
C GLY A 50 17.52 -12.95 25.82
N LYS A 51 17.77 -11.65 25.65
CA LYS A 51 16.74 -10.60 25.69
C LYS A 51 16.55 -9.91 24.35
N LYS A 52 15.32 -9.45 24.07
CA LYS A 52 15.03 -8.65 22.88
C LYS A 52 15.78 -7.32 22.90
N ALA A 53 16.43 -6.98 21.78
CA ALA A 53 17.05 -5.69 21.56
C ALA A 53 16.79 -5.21 20.11
N LYS A 54 16.96 -3.92 19.87
CA LYS A 54 16.79 -3.31 18.55
C LYS A 54 18.15 -2.94 17.96
N ALA A 55 18.59 -3.64 16.95
CA ALA A 55 19.91 -3.49 16.34
C ALA A 55 20.19 -2.08 15.82
N CYS A 56 19.15 -1.35 15.37
CA CYS A 56 19.31 0.01 14.81
C CYS A 56 19.69 1.09 15.85
N VAL A 57 19.51 0.83 17.14
CA VAL A 57 19.86 1.76 18.23
C VAL A 57 20.90 1.18 19.19
N SER A 58 21.38 -0.04 18.95
CA SER A 58 22.48 -0.67 19.71
C SER A 58 23.81 -0.36 19.03
N LYS A 59 24.83 0.06 19.80
CA LYS A 59 26.20 0.32 19.32
C LYS A 59 27.11 -0.83 19.70
N LEU A 60 28.13 -1.14 18.87
CA LEU A 60 29.09 -2.21 19.13
C LEU A 60 29.85 -2.01 20.43
N SER A 61 30.10 -0.75 20.83
CA SER A 61 30.73 -0.42 22.13
C SER A 61 29.96 -0.90 23.36
N GLN A 62 28.66 -1.17 23.21
CA GLN A 62 27.79 -1.67 24.28
C GLN A 62 27.70 -3.20 24.34
N LEU A 63 28.35 -3.90 23.40
CA LEU A 63 28.18 -5.33 23.15
C LEU A 63 29.41 -6.17 23.53
N ASP A 64 30.42 -5.54 24.12
CA ASP A 64 31.63 -6.26 24.55
C ASP A 64 31.30 -7.40 25.55
N GLY A 65 31.77 -8.63 25.21
CA GLY A 65 31.46 -9.85 25.95
C GLY A 65 30.07 -10.45 25.71
N LYS A 66 29.22 -9.87 24.88
CA LYS A 66 27.83 -10.29 24.67
C LYS A 66 27.64 -11.31 23.53
N SER A 67 26.52 -12.04 23.61
CA SER A 67 26.08 -12.97 22.58
C SER A 67 24.84 -12.42 21.86
N ILE A 68 24.90 -12.33 20.52
CA ILE A 68 23.85 -11.85 19.65
C ILE A 68 23.30 -13.01 18.81
N VAL A 69 21.98 -13.16 18.75
CA VAL A 69 21.30 -14.10 17.85
C VAL A 69 20.35 -13.34 16.92
N THR A 70 20.52 -13.58 15.62
CA THR A 70 19.64 -13.05 14.55
C THR A 70 18.73 -14.16 14.04
N ILE A 71 17.84 -13.84 13.08
CA ILE A 71 16.93 -14.83 12.47
C ILE A 71 17.72 -15.98 11.81
N GLU A 72 18.88 -15.71 11.24
CA GLU A 72 19.75 -16.70 10.62
C GLU A 72 20.33 -17.70 11.63
N GLY A 73 20.47 -17.27 12.91
CA GLY A 73 21.02 -18.08 14.01
C GLY A 73 20.03 -19.02 14.67
N LEU A 74 18.78 -19.06 14.22
CA LEU A 74 17.80 -20.05 14.69
C LEU A 74 18.22 -21.47 14.29
N SER A 75 17.94 -22.45 15.16
CA SER A 75 18.12 -23.87 14.85
C SER A 75 17.21 -24.32 13.70
N GLU A 76 17.55 -25.39 13.01
CA GLU A 76 16.75 -25.95 11.90
C GLU A 76 15.32 -26.32 12.36
N ARG A 77 15.16 -26.80 13.59
CA ARG A 77 13.85 -27.06 14.18
C ARG A 77 13.03 -25.79 14.35
N GLU A 78 13.62 -24.73 14.87
CA GLU A 78 12.96 -23.43 15.04
C GLU A 78 12.55 -22.83 13.68
N LYS A 79 13.47 -22.82 12.71
CA LYS A 79 13.18 -22.37 11.35
C LYS A 79 11.99 -23.12 10.75
N ALA A 80 11.98 -24.45 10.84
CA ALA A 80 10.91 -25.29 10.30
C ALA A 80 9.55 -25.01 10.97
N VAL A 81 9.51 -24.91 12.32
CA VAL A 81 8.27 -24.65 13.07
C VAL A 81 7.74 -23.26 12.78
N TYR A 82 8.58 -22.21 12.83
CA TYR A 82 8.11 -20.85 12.56
C TYR A 82 7.66 -20.67 11.11
N THR A 83 8.38 -21.24 10.14
CA THR A 83 7.97 -21.20 8.73
C THR A 83 6.61 -21.86 8.53
N TYR A 84 6.40 -23.06 9.10
CA TYR A 84 5.13 -23.74 9.01
C TYR A 84 4.01 -22.97 9.70
N ALA A 85 4.18 -22.59 10.97
CA ALA A 85 3.15 -21.93 11.75
C ALA A 85 2.71 -20.58 11.14
N PHE A 86 3.65 -19.77 10.68
CA PHE A 86 3.34 -18.50 10.04
C PHE A 86 2.73 -18.69 8.64
N GLY A 87 3.13 -19.73 7.90
CA GLY A 87 2.52 -20.10 6.63
C GLY A 87 1.10 -20.61 6.79
N GLU A 88 0.87 -21.55 7.73
CA GLU A 88 -0.42 -22.18 8.01
C GLU A 88 -1.47 -21.15 8.48
N CYS A 89 -1.08 -20.18 9.29
CA CYS A 89 -1.99 -19.14 9.76
C CYS A 89 -2.14 -17.97 8.75
N GLY A 90 -1.35 -17.93 7.66
CA GLY A 90 -1.37 -16.79 6.73
C GLY A 90 -0.77 -15.50 7.31
N ALA A 91 0.14 -15.63 8.29
CA ALA A 91 0.77 -14.51 9.00
C ALA A 91 1.76 -13.70 8.15
N VAL A 92 2.19 -14.22 7.02
CA VAL A 92 3.16 -13.59 6.13
C VAL A 92 2.45 -12.86 4.99
N GLN A 93 2.64 -11.53 4.88
CA GLN A 93 2.18 -10.75 3.72
C GLN A 93 3.38 -10.15 2.98
N CYS A 94 3.75 -8.87 3.23
CA CYS A 94 4.95 -8.32 2.59
C CYS A 94 6.25 -8.94 3.13
N GLY A 95 6.25 -9.45 4.37
CA GLY A 95 7.36 -10.20 4.98
C GLY A 95 8.38 -9.34 5.72
N PHE A 96 8.44 -8.03 5.49
CA PHE A 96 9.51 -7.16 5.99
C PHE A 96 9.63 -7.12 7.53
N CYS A 97 8.51 -7.20 8.26
CA CYS A 97 8.50 -7.22 9.73
C CYS A 97 8.64 -8.63 10.32
N ILE A 98 8.43 -9.68 9.54
CA ILE A 98 8.25 -11.05 10.06
C ILE A 98 9.49 -11.62 10.75
N PRO A 99 10.73 -11.47 10.24
CA PRO A 99 11.91 -11.94 10.99
C PRO A 99 11.99 -11.36 12.40
N GLY A 100 11.76 -10.04 12.56
CA GLY A 100 11.74 -9.39 13.88
C GLY A 100 10.58 -9.84 14.76
N MET A 101 9.42 -10.20 14.18
CA MET A 101 8.28 -10.79 14.91
C MET A 101 8.63 -12.19 15.42
N ILE A 102 9.26 -13.03 14.57
CA ILE A 102 9.71 -14.39 14.95
C ILE A 102 10.74 -14.33 16.07
N ILE A 103 11.71 -13.43 16.01
CA ILE A 103 12.68 -13.23 17.11
C ILE A 103 11.98 -12.81 18.41
N SER A 104 10.96 -11.94 18.33
CA SER A 104 10.17 -11.56 19.50
C SER A 104 9.35 -12.73 20.05
N ALA A 105 8.80 -13.57 19.17
CA ALA A 105 8.06 -14.78 19.52
C ALA A 105 8.98 -15.82 20.18
N LYS A 106 10.20 -16.02 19.65
CA LYS A 106 11.19 -16.94 20.23
C LYS A 106 11.49 -16.56 21.68
N VAL A 107 11.80 -15.30 21.97
CA VAL A 107 12.08 -14.87 23.36
C VAL A 107 10.89 -15.14 24.27
N LEU A 108 9.65 -14.86 23.80
CA LEU A 108 8.45 -15.17 24.58
C LEU A 108 8.33 -16.66 24.87
N ILE A 109 8.48 -17.52 23.86
CA ILE A 109 8.29 -18.98 24.00
C ILE A 109 9.41 -19.62 24.85
N ASP A 110 10.62 -19.08 24.76
CA ASP A 110 11.74 -19.53 25.62
C ASP A 110 11.49 -19.20 27.11
N GLU A 111 10.84 -18.05 27.41
CA GLU A 111 10.49 -17.63 28.77
C GLU A 111 9.18 -18.27 29.28
N ASN A 112 8.21 -18.46 28.38
CA ASN A 112 6.89 -19.03 28.65
C ASN A 112 6.42 -19.93 27.51
N ASN A 113 6.47 -21.21 27.66
CA ASN A 113 6.11 -22.19 26.63
C ASN A 113 4.59 -22.40 26.43
N ASP A 114 3.75 -21.79 27.27
CA ASP A 114 2.29 -21.80 27.19
C ASP A 114 1.72 -20.36 27.27
N PRO A 115 2.06 -19.48 26.31
CA PRO A 115 1.62 -18.09 26.35
C PRO A 115 0.12 -17.96 26.06
N THR A 116 -0.50 -16.97 26.67
CA THR A 116 -1.86 -16.53 26.29
C THR A 116 -1.80 -15.59 25.09
N PRO A 117 -2.93 -15.36 24.36
CA PRO A 117 -3.01 -14.35 23.32
C PRO A 117 -2.55 -12.95 23.77
N ASP A 118 -2.88 -12.57 25.02
CA ASP A 118 -2.43 -11.30 25.60
C ASP A 118 -0.91 -11.24 25.84
N ASP A 119 -0.29 -12.36 26.20
CA ASP A 119 1.18 -12.43 26.32
C ASP A 119 1.83 -12.26 24.97
N VAL A 120 1.26 -12.85 23.92
CA VAL A 120 1.73 -12.68 22.54
C VAL A 120 1.63 -11.20 22.11
N LYS A 121 0.47 -10.55 22.29
CA LYS A 121 0.29 -9.12 21.97
C LYS A 121 1.30 -8.23 22.70
N LYS A 122 1.56 -8.50 23.98
CA LYS A 122 2.58 -7.78 24.77
C LYS A 122 4.00 -8.05 24.27
N ALA A 123 4.30 -9.29 23.89
CA ALA A 123 5.64 -9.67 23.41
C ALA A 123 5.98 -8.95 22.09
N ILE A 124 5.02 -8.76 21.19
CA ILE A 124 5.21 -8.08 19.91
C ILE A 124 4.84 -6.58 19.92
N LEU A 125 4.51 -6.01 21.09
CA LEU A 125 4.16 -4.58 21.20
C LEU A 125 5.23 -3.63 20.62
N GLY A 126 6.50 -4.05 20.71
CA GLY A 126 7.65 -3.33 20.15
C GLY A 126 7.83 -3.47 18.64
N ASN A 127 7.01 -4.29 17.97
CA ASN A 127 7.07 -4.61 16.56
C ASN A 127 5.83 -4.07 15.85
N ILE A 128 6.01 -3.36 14.73
CA ILE A 128 4.91 -2.81 13.93
C ILE A 128 4.74 -3.68 12.67
N CYS A 129 3.50 -4.00 12.35
CA CYS A 129 3.08 -4.53 11.05
C CYS A 129 2.00 -3.63 10.45
N ARG A 130 2.14 -3.27 9.18
CA ARG A 130 1.15 -2.47 8.45
C ARG A 130 0.18 -3.30 7.62
N CYS A 131 0.52 -4.56 7.36
CA CYS A 131 -0.18 -5.41 6.39
C CYS A 131 -1.27 -6.30 7.00
N THR A 132 -1.02 -6.87 8.19
CA THR A 132 -1.75 -8.07 8.67
C THR A 132 -2.88 -7.77 9.66
N GLY A 133 -2.90 -6.58 10.27
CA GLY A 133 -3.79 -6.34 11.41
C GLY A 133 -3.45 -7.16 12.67
N TYR A 134 -2.30 -7.82 12.67
CA TYR A 134 -1.74 -8.66 13.75
C TYR A 134 -2.45 -10.00 14.01
N VAL A 135 -3.73 -10.17 13.68
CA VAL A 135 -4.52 -11.37 14.00
C VAL A 135 -3.80 -12.66 13.57
N LYS A 136 -3.38 -12.73 12.31
CA LYS A 136 -2.68 -13.91 11.77
C LYS A 136 -1.29 -14.13 12.36
N ILE A 137 -0.60 -13.06 12.78
CA ILE A 137 0.70 -13.16 13.47
C ILE A 137 0.50 -13.75 14.86
N GLU A 138 -0.53 -13.30 15.60
CA GLU A 138 -0.90 -13.87 16.90
C GLU A 138 -1.20 -15.37 16.80
N GLU A 139 -2.08 -15.76 15.85
CA GLU A 139 -2.40 -17.17 15.56
C GLU A 139 -1.14 -17.99 15.24
N GLY A 140 -0.24 -17.45 14.41
CA GLY A 140 1.02 -18.12 14.03
C GLY A 140 1.97 -18.33 15.21
N ILE A 141 2.07 -17.34 16.12
CA ILE A 141 2.90 -17.46 17.34
C ILE A 141 2.29 -18.48 18.30
N MET A 142 0.96 -18.47 18.48
CA MET A 142 0.26 -19.44 19.32
C MET A 142 0.43 -20.86 18.78
N LEU A 143 0.34 -21.06 17.47
CA LEU A 143 0.57 -22.36 16.85
C LEU A 143 2.02 -22.82 17.04
N ALA A 144 3.00 -21.94 16.85
CA ALA A 144 4.41 -22.26 17.07
C ALA A 144 4.66 -22.67 18.53
N ALA A 145 4.12 -21.92 19.52
CA ALA A 145 4.22 -22.26 20.93
C ALA A 145 3.67 -23.67 21.25
N LYS A 146 2.48 -23.99 20.69
CA LYS A 146 1.90 -25.33 20.81
C LYS A 146 2.81 -26.40 20.21
N MET A 147 3.35 -26.16 19.01
CA MET A 147 4.23 -27.15 18.34
C MET A 147 5.52 -27.41 19.13
N PHE A 148 6.11 -26.39 19.76
CA PHE A 148 7.28 -26.56 20.63
C PHE A 148 6.92 -27.28 21.92
N ARG A 149 5.87 -26.86 22.62
CA ARG A 149 5.44 -27.43 23.90
C ARG A 149 5.10 -28.93 23.78
N GLU A 150 4.39 -29.29 22.73
CA GLU A 150 3.92 -30.68 22.52
C GLU A 150 4.90 -31.49 21.64
N ASN A 151 6.04 -30.90 21.26
CA ASN A 151 7.04 -31.48 20.36
C ASN A 151 6.41 -32.11 19.09
N LEU A 152 5.46 -31.38 18.47
CA LEU A 152 4.76 -31.88 17.29
C LEU A 152 5.68 -31.89 16.07
N PRO A 153 5.60 -32.89 15.19
CA PRO A 153 6.30 -32.87 13.92
C PRO A 153 5.78 -31.71 13.06
N VAL A 154 6.63 -31.16 12.19
CA VAL A 154 6.20 -30.20 11.17
C VAL A 154 5.49 -30.99 10.07
N PRO A 155 4.21 -30.70 9.78
CA PRO A 155 3.49 -31.36 8.69
C PRO A 155 4.12 -31.08 7.32
N GLU A 156 3.93 -31.99 6.37
CA GLU A 156 4.25 -31.73 4.95
C GLU A 156 3.37 -30.60 4.40
N LYS A 157 3.93 -29.80 3.50
CA LYS A 157 3.17 -28.72 2.85
C LYS A 157 2.08 -29.31 1.94
N ASP A 158 0.84 -28.83 2.11
CA ASP A 158 -0.23 -29.16 1.17
C ASP A 158 0.09 -28.58 -0.21
N THR A 159 -0.01 -29.40 -1.24
CA THR A 159 0.21 -29.01 -2.64
C THR A 159 -1.09 -28.81 -3.41
N ASN A 160 -2.25 -28.89 -2.76
CA ASN A 160 -3.53 -28.60 -3.37
C ASN A 160 -3.61 -27.10 -3.74
N GLY A 161 -3.47 -26.81 -5.04
CA GLY A 161 -3.49 -25.48 -5.59
C GLY A 161 -4.85 -25.04 -6.15
N ASN A 162 -5.95 -25.75 -5.89
CA ASN A 162 -7.24 -25.34 -6.43
C ASN A 162 -7.73 -24.01 -5.85
N VAL A 163 -8.54 -23.29 -6.62
CA VAL A 163 -9.22 -22.08 -6.16
C VAL A 163 -10.10 -22.42 -4.95
N GLY A 164 -9.97 -21.66 -3.86
CA GLY A 164 -10.62 -21.94 -2.58
C GLY A 164 -9.80 -22.80 -1.61
N ALA A 165 -8.72 -23.43 -2.07
CA ALA A 165 -7.83 -24.17 -1.19
C ALA A 165 -7.00 -23.22 -0.29
N ARG A 166 -6.63 -23.71 0.91
CA ARG A 166 -5.77 -23.01 1.87
C ARG A 166 -4.28 -23.20 1.54
N LEU A 167 -3.91 -22.98 0.29
CA LEU A 167 -2.51 -23.07 -0.12
C LEU A 167 -1.67 -22.07 0.66
N HIS A 168 -0.59 -22.54 1.29
CA HIS A 168 0.39 -21.63 1.88
C HIS A 168 0.94 -20.69 0.81
N ARG A 169 1.20 -19.43 1.19
CA ARG A 169 1.86 -18.53 0.26
C ARG A 169 3.15 -19.12 -0.26
N VAL A 170 3.33 -19.07 -1.59
CA VAL A 170 4.50 -19.68 -2.26
C VAL A 170 5.82 -19.01 -1.83
N ASP A 171 5.78 -17.76 -1.34
CA ASP A 171 6.90 -16.95 -0.87
C ASP A 171 7.00 -16.84 0.67
N ALA A 172 6.25 -17.65 1.43
CA ALA A 172 6.17 -17.55 2.89
C ALA A 172 7.52 -17.85 3.57
N GLU A 173 8.22 -18.87 3.13
CA GLU A 173 9.47 -19.34 3.74
C GLU A 173 10.59 -18.30 3.64
N GLU A 174 10.87 -17.80 2.43
CA GLU A 174 11.91 -16.79 2.21
C GLU A 174 11.67 -15.51 3.00
N LYS A 175 10.39 -15.14 3.19
CA LYS A 175 9.98 -13.98 3.97
C LYS A 175 10.05 -14.21 5.48
N ALA A 176 9.64 -15.38 5.95
CA ALA A 176 9.68 -15.73 7.36
C ALA A 176 11.12 -15.82 7.89
N LEU A 177 12.00 -16.45 7.13
CA LEU A 177 13.41 -16.62 7.48
C LEU A 177 14.29 -15.42 7.10
N GLY A 178 13.74 -14.40 6.45
CA GLY A 178 14.48 -13.21 6.02
C GLY A 178 15.50 -13.46 4.89
N THR A 179 15.44 -14.61 4.21
CA THR A 179 16.32 -14.96 3.08
C THR A 179 15.87 -14.33 1.76
N GLY A 180 14.60 -13.90 1.69
CA GLY A 180 14.09 -13.17 0.54
C GLY A 180 14.69 -11.78 0.44
N GLN A 181 15.08 -11.38 -0.78
CA GLN A 181 15.83 -10.15 -1.02
C GLN A 181 14.90 -8.96 -1.31
N TYR A 182 15.06 -7.88 -0.56
CA TYR A 182 14.55 -6.54 -0.83
C TYR A 182 15.65 -5.70 -1.47
N ALA A 183 15.33 -4.53 -2.00
CA ALA A 183 16.31 -3.70 -2.71
C ALA A 183 17.52 -3.31 -1.84
N ASP A 184 17.30 -3.04 -0.55
CA ASP A 184 18.41 -2.71 0.38
C ASP A 184 19.32 -3.90 0.70
N ASP A 185 18.88 -5.14 0.44
CA ASP A 185 19.69 -6.34 0.67
C ASP A 185 20.74 -6.59 -0.43
N ILE A 186 20.73 -5.80 -1.51
CA ILE A 186 21.69 -5.92 -2.62
C ILE A 186 22.98 -5.19 -2.28
N TYR A 187 24.10 -5.88 -2.44
CA TYR A 187 25.44 -5.34 -2.34
C TYR A 187 26.26 -5.79 -3.57
N MET A 188 27.01 -4.87 -4.18
CA MET A 188 27.85 -5.11 -5.35
C MET A 188 29.26 -4.60 -5.08
N ASP A 189 30.26 -5.22 -5.71
CA ASP A 189 31.65 -4.77 -5.61
C ASP A 189 31.80 -3.36 -6.17
N GLY A 190 32.51 -2.50 -5.45
CA GLY A 190 32.70 -1.10 -5.84
C GLY A 190 31.46 -0.21 -5.78
N MET A 191 30.38 -0.70 -5.14
CA MET A 191 29.14 0.06 -5.00
C MET A 191 29.35 1.35 -4.20
N ILE A 192 28.77 2.42 -4.71
CA ILE A 192 28.73 3.74 -4.07
C ILE A 192 27.33 4.05 -3.57
N TYR A 193 27.23 5.04 -2.70
CA TYR A 193 25.99 5.47 -2.06
C TYR A 193 25.67 6.90 -2.47
N ALA A 194 24.42 7.17 -2.82
CA ALA A 194 24.00 8.53 -3.19
C ALA A 194 22.82 9.02 -2.34
N LYS A 195 22.78 10.35 -2.11
CA LYS A 195 21.76 11.04 -1.34
C LYS A 195 21.53 12.44 -1.90
N ALA A 196 20.26 12.86 -1.96
CA ALA A 196 19.91 14.19 -2.42
C ALA A 196 19.89 15.20 -1.28
N LEU A 197 20.41 16.41 -1.53
CA LEU A 197 20.14 17.59 -0.72
C LEU A 197 18.71 18.04 -1.01
N ARG A 198 17.90 18.15 0.02
CA ARG A 198 16.50 18.57 -0.08
C ARG A 198 16.33 20.05 0.22
N SER A 199 15.27 20.66 -0.32
CA SER A 199 14.93 22.04 -0.07
C SER A 199 14.85 22.36 1.42
N LYS A 200 15.46 23.48 1.80
CA LYS A 200 15.36 24.02 3.17
C LYS A 200 13.98 24.65 3.43
N TYR A 201 13.28 25.11 2.39
CA TYR A 201 12.04 25.86 2.49
C TYR A 201 10.91 25.18 1.73
N PRO A 202 9.65 25.28 2.21
CA PRO A 202 8.48 24.77 1.48
C PRO A 202 8.29 25.44 0.11
N ARG A 203 8.69 26.74 0.01
CA ARG A 203 8.70 27.51 -1.24
C ARG A 203 9.81 28.52 -1.21
N ALA A 204 10.74 28.43 -2.16
CA ALA A 204 11.84 29.38 -2.30
C ALA A 204 12.37 29.34 -3.74
N ARG A 205 12.87 30.47 -4.23
CA ARG A 205 13.69 30.47 -5.44
C ARG A 205 15.10 30.02 -5.08
N VAL A 206 15.66 29.11 -5.85
CA VAL A 206 17.06 28.66 -5.74
C VAL A 206 17.92 29.62 -6.53
N ASP A 207 18.66 30.48 -5.86
CA ASP A 207 19.45 31.54 -6.51
C ASP A 207 20.82 31.04 -6.99
N ARG A 208 21.45 30.10 -6.24
CA ARG A 208 22.75 29.51 -6.57
C ARG A 208 22.88 28.13 -5.92
N VAL A 209 23.53 27.20 -6.63
CA VAL A 209 23.92 25.88 -6.10
C VAL A 209 25.43 25.69 -6.33
N ASP A 210 26.21 25.57 -5.25
CA ASP A 210 27.63 25.35 -5.30
C ASP A 210 28.02 24.01 -4.67
N VAL A 211 28.51 23.09 -5.50
CA VAL A 211 28.94 21.74 -5.12
C VAL A 211 30.48 21.61 -5.03
N SER A 212 31.24 22.70 -5.23
CA SER A 212 32.69 22.64 -5.34
C SER A 212 33.37 22.06 -4.11
N LYS A 213 32.96 22.49 -2.90
CA LYS A 213 33.49 21.98 -1.63
C LYS A 213 33.15 20.50 -1.41
N ALA A 214 31.97 20.05 -1.86
CA ALA A 214 31.59 18.65 -1.78
C ALA A 214 32.49 17.80 -2.68
N LEU A 215 32.82 18.26 -3.88
CA LEU A 215 33.70 17.58 -4.82
C LEU A 215 35.17 17.47 -4.33
N GLU A 216 35.63 18.39 -3.46
CA GLU A 216 36.95 18.34 -2.86
C GLU A 216 37.09 17.29 -1.75
N HIS A 217 35.98 16.77 -1.23
CA HIS A 217 35.99 15.81 -0.13
C HIS A 217 36.51 14.43 -0.62
N PRO A 218 37.48 13.79 0.08
CA PRO A 218 38.13 12.54 -0.39
C PRO A 218 37.18 11.38 -0.64
N ALA A 219 36.07 11.30 0.08
CA ALA A 219 35.07 10.25 -0.09
C ALA A 219 34.02 10.58 -1.18
N CYS A 220 34.00 11.81 -1.69
CA CYS A 220 33.04 12.22 -2.73
C CYS A 220 33.44 11.63 -4.08
N VAL A 221 32.50 10.93 -4.71
CA VAL A 221 32.66 10.38 -6.07
C VAL A 221 32.13 11.35 -7.11
N THR A 222 30.99 11.97 -6.83
CA THR A 222 30.36 12.98 -7.67
C THR A 222 29.37 13.82 -6.86
N ALA A 223 29.14 15.06 -7.33
CA ALA A 223 28.08 15.91 -6.84
C ALA A 223 27.40 16.56 -8.06
N LEU A 224 26.13 16.25 -8.25
CA LEU A 224 25.34 16.59 -9.43
C LEU A 224 24.31 17.67 -9.12
N THR A 225 24.04 18.49 -10.12
CA THR A 225 23.00 19.54 -10.12
C THR A 225 22.02 19.31 -11.28
N ALA A 226 20.99 20.12 -11.40
CA ALA A 226 20.03 20.04 -12.50
C ALA A 226 20.68 20.10 -13.91
N LYS A 227 21.87 20.73 -14.04
CA LYS A 227 22.62 20.82 -15.30
C LYS A 227 23.15 19.44 -15.79
N ASP A 228 23.25 18.48 -14.89
CA ASP A 228 23.78 17.13 -15.18
C ASP A 228 22.66 16.15 -15.57
N VAL A 229 21.40 16.56 -15.52
CA VAL A 229 20.23 15.71 -15.81
C VAL A 229 19.78 15.93 -17.24
N PRO A 230 19.85 14.92 -18.15
CA PRO A 230 19.49 15.08 -19.55
C PRO A 230 18.05 15.59 -19.78
N PHE A 231 17.08 15.01 -19.08
CA PHE A 231 15.71 15.48 -19.04
C PHE A 231 15.26 15.60 -17.59
N ASN A 232 15.23 16.83 -17.08
CA ASN A 232 15.07 17.14 -15.65
C ASN A 232 13.62 17.11 -15.17
N LYS A 233 12.81 16.18 -15.69
CA LYS A 233 11.41 15.98 -15.27
C LYS A 233 11.08 14.49 -15.13
N THR A 234 10.34 14.17 -14.08
CA THR A 234 9.75 12.85 -13.83
C THR A 234 8.29 13.01 -13.41
N GLY A 235 7.57 11.94 -13.24
CA GLY A 235 6.18 11.90 -12.82
C GLY A 235 5.40 10.79 -13.51
N HIS A 236 4.57 10.12 -12.76
CA HIS A 236 3.88 8.90 -13.17
C HIS A 236 2.97 9.11 -14.41
N LEU A 237 2.06 10.09 -14.37
CA LEU A 237 1.19 10.47 -15.49
C LEU A 237 1.59 11.80 -16.12
N VAL A 238 1.90 12.80 -15.30
CA VAL A 238 2.31 14.14 -15.73
C VAL A 238 3.76 14.33 -15.30
N PRO A 239 4.68 14.62 -16.24
CA PRO A 239 6.08 14.84 -15.90
C PRO A 239 6.31 16.28 -15.39
N ASP A 240 5.71 16.60 -14.25
CA ASP A 240 5.79 17.93 -13.62
C ASP A 240 6.79 18.02 -12.46
N TRP A 241 7.29 16.86 -11.99
CA TRP A 241 8.21 16.77 -10.86
C TRP A 241 9.68 16.92 -11.31
N ASP A 242 10.38 17.92 -10.78
CA ASP A 242 11.80 18.14 -11.10
C ASP A 242 12.67 17.02 -10.49
N VAL A 243 13.59 16.47 -11.26
CA VAL A 243 14.59 15.51 -10.75
C VAL A 243 15.52 16.23 -9.75
N LEU A 244 16.01 17.41 -10.13
CA LEU A 244 16.74 18.36 -9.30
C LEU A 244 16.28 19.79 -9.64
N ILE A 245 16.00 20.61 -8.64
CA ILE A 245 15.60 22.01 -8.87
C ILE A 245 16.79 22.80 -9.42
N ALA A 246 16.58 23.48 -10.55
CA ALA A 246 17.63 24.28 -11.19
C ALA A 246 17.80 25.66 -10.52
N GLU A 247 18.98 26.25 -10.71
CA GLU A 247 19.20 27.68 -10.37
C GLU A 247 18.21 28.57 -11.13
N GLY A 248 17.54 29.45 -10.43
CA GLY A 248 16.47 30.31 -10.93
C GLY A 248 15.08 29.75 -10.75
N ASP A 249 14.91 28.44 -10.55
CA ASP A 249 13.63 27.78 -10.35
C ASP A 249 13.16 27.84 -8.89
N ILE A 250 11.87 27.55 -8.68
CA ILE A 250 11.20 27.64 -7.38
C ILE A 250 10.94 26.23 -6.84
N THR A 251 11.36 25.98 -5.59
CA THR A 251 10.96 24.77 -4.86
C THR A 251 9.48 24.81 -4.52
N ARG A 252 8.81 23.65 -4.53
CA ARG A 252 7.37 23.53 -4.30
C ARG A 252 7.02 22.89 -2.98
N TYR A 253 7.99 22.16 -2.36
CA TYR A 253 7.86 21.63 -0.99
C TYR A 253 9.24 21.24 -0.44
N VAL A 254 9.32 20.90 0.84
CA VAL A 254 10.59 20.55 1.53
C VAL A 254 11.24 19.25 1.03
N GLY A 255 10.54 18.44 0.25
CA GLY A 255 11.08 17.21 -0.33
C GLY A 255 11.79 17.40 -1.68
N ASP A 256 11.71 18.58 -2.30
CA ASP A 256 12.38 18.84 -3.57
C ASP A 256 13.90 18.67 -3.46
N ALA A 257 14.47 17.93 -4.41
CA ALA A 257 15.90 17.70 -4.50
C ALA A 257 16.59 18.86 -5.23
N ILE A 258 17.73 19.32 -4.72
CA ILE A 258 18.50 20.46 -5.27
C ILE A 258 19.82 19.99 -5.86
N ALA A 259 20.51 19.12 -5.13
CA ALA A 259 21.75 18.50 -5.56
C ALA A 259 21.77 17.02 -5.16
N LEU A 260 22.58 16.23 -5.84
CA LEU A 260 22.72 14.80 -5.57
C LEU A 260 24.20 14.48 -5.38
N VAL A 261 24.60 14.04 -4.17
CA VAL A 261 25.97 13.64 -3.89
C VAL A 261 26.10 12.14 -3.84
N ALA A 262 27.25 11.60 -4.26
CA ALA A 262 27.58 10.19 -4.13
C ALA A 262 28.95 10.02 -3.45
N THR A 263 29.05 9.06 -2.53
CA THR A 263 30.24 8.77 -1.75
C THR A 263 30.61 7.29 -1.81
N THR A 264 31.89 7.00 -1.54
CA THR A 264 32.41 5.63 -1.50
C THR A 264 31.81 4.77 -0.39
N GLU A 265 31.37 5.38 0.71
CA GLU A 265 30.75 4.71 1.85
C GLU A 265 29.54 5.50 2.35
N LYS A 266 28.51 4.80 2.80
CA LYS A 266 27.26 5.40 3.32
C LYS A 266 27.48 6.40 4.46
N LYS A 267 28.48 6.16 5.33
CA LYS A 267 28.79 7.00 6.49
C LYS A 267 29.20 8.43 6.16
N TYR A 268 29.73 8.69 4.96
CA TYR A 268 30.19 10.01 4.53
C TYR A 268 29.09 10.86 3.83
N LEU A 269 27.91 10.26 3.56
CA LEU A 269 26.83 10.96 2.82
C LEU A 269 26.43 12.29 3.46
N ASP A 270 26.17 12.29 4.76
CA ASP A 270 25.68 13.51 5.45
C ASP A 270 26.81 14.54 5.58
N GLU A 271 28.05 14.11 5.75
CA GLU A 271 29.23 14.99 5.81
C GLU A 271 29.44 15.71 4.47
N VAL A 272 29.45 14.96 3.36
CA VAL A 272 29.61 15.53 2.01
C VAL A 272 28.41 16.40 1.62
N LEU A 273 27.19 15.98 1.98
CA LEU A 273 25.97 16.72 1.69
C LEU A 273 25.99 18.10 2.37
N ALA A 274 26.53 18.19 3.60
CA ALA A 274 26.63 19.45 4.35
C ALA A 274 27.64 20.46 3.73
N LEU A 275 28.48 20.04 2.79
CA LEU A 275 29.41 20.90 2.06
C LEU A 275 28.79 21.57 0.82
N VAL A 276 27.61 21.13 0.40
CA VAL A 276 26.85 21.78 -0.68
C VAL A 276 26.26 23.07 -0.19
N GLU A 277 26.57 24.17 -0.85
CA GLU A 277 26.07 25.53 -0.51
C GLU A 277 24.91 25.88 -1.46
N VAL A 278 23.80 26.34 -0.89
CA VAL A 278 22.63 26.81 -1.66
C VAL A 278 22.17 28.17 -1.14
N ASP A 279 22.07 29.14 -2.04
CA ASP A 279 21.49 30.43 -1.75
C ASP A 279 20.01 30.41 -2.17
N TYR A 280 19.14 30.91 -1.29
CA TYR A 280 17.70 30.94 -1.51
C TYR A 280 17.12 32.34 -1.32
N THR A 281 16.10 32.67 -2.13
CA THR A 281 15.12 33.71 -1.82
C THR A 281 13.83 33.04 -1.34
N GLU A 282 13.53 33.14 -0.06
CA GLU A 282 12.33 32.54 0.55
C GLU A 282 11.06 33.23 0.01
N LEU A 283 10.03 32.45 -0.25
CA LEU A 283 8.73 32.89 -0.75
C LEU A 283 7.63 32.34 0.18
N GLU A 284 6.51 33.09 0.24
CA GLU A 284 5.33 32.67 1.03
C GLU A 284 4.74 31.38 0.47
N PRO A 285 4.62 30.28 1.25
CA PRO A 285 4.03 29.06 0.79
C PRO A 285 2.49 29.08 0.83
N VAL A 286 1.85 28.44 -0.13
CA VAL A 286 0.41 28.20 -0.15
C VAL A 286 0.13 26.78 0.35
N LEU A 287 -0.42 26.65 1.55
CA LEU A 287 -0.58 25.35 2.24
C LEU A 287 -2.03 24.85 2.23
N ASP A 288 -2.99 25.75 2.12
CA ASP A 288 -4.42 25.45 2.12
C ASP A 288 -4.95 25.40 0.68
N PRO A 289 -5.62 24.32 0.25
CA PRO A 289 -6.15 24.20 -1.11
C PRO A 289 -7.27 25.22 -1.39
N LEU A 290 -8.02 25.68 -0.38
CA LEU A 290 -9.04 26.71 -0.56
C LEU A 290 -8.39 28.09 -0.79
N GLU A 291 -7.27 28.37 -0.11
CA GLU A 291 -6.47 29.58 -0.36
C GLU A 291 -5.83 29.54 -1.76
N ALA A 292 -5.36 28.37 -2.21
CA ALA A 292 -4.77 28.22 -3.54
C ALA A 292 -5.74 28.48 -4.70
N LEU A 293 -7.05 28.37 -4.45
CA LEU A 293 -8.11 28.66 -5.43
C LEU A 293 -8.45 30.15 -5.55
N LYS A 294 -7.97 31.01 -4.65
CA LYS A 294 -8.26 32.44 -4.70
C LYS A 294 -7.62 33.10 -5.93
N PRO A 295 -8.25 34.10 -6.53
CA PRO A 295 -7.73 34.77 -7.75
C PRO A 295 -6.36 35.42 -7.56
N ASP A 296 -6.03 35.85 -6.34
CA ASP A 296 -4.79 36.49 -5.94
C ASP A 296 -3.74 35.53 -5.34
N ALA A 297 -4.04 34.25 -5.30
CA ALA A 297 -3.10 33.25 -4.80
C ALA A 297 -1.83 33.20 -5.66
N PRO A 298 -0.65 32.99 -5.04
CA PRO A 298 0.58 32.80 -5.80
C PRO A 298 0.46 31.59 -6.74
N GLN A 299 0.91 31.76 -7.98
CA GLN A 299 0.93 30.68 -8.97
C GLN A 299 2.04 29.66 -8.62
N LEU A 300 1.68 28.38 -8.51
CA LEU A 300 2.59 27.30 -8.13
C LEU A 300 3.13 26.52 -9.34
N HIS A 301 2.34 26.37 -10.39
CA HIS A 301 2.73 25.73 -11.63
C HIS A 301 2.48 26.66 -12.83
N PRO A 302 3.16 26.47 -13.98
CA PRO A 302 3.00 27.33 -15.16
C PRO A 302 1.55 27.49 -15.62
N GLU A 303 0.72 26.46 -15.42
CA GLU A 303 -0.68 26.44 -15.85
C GLU A 303 -1.67 26.86 -14.73
N GLY A 304 -1.16 27.29 -13.57
CA GLY A 304 -1.94 27.72 -12.40
C GLY A 304 -1.96 26.68 -11.28
N ASN A 305 -2.90 26.86 -10.33
CA ASN A 305 -2.99 26.02 -9.14
C ASN A 305 -4.00 24.88 -9.26
N VAL A 306 -4.78 24.82 -10.34
CA VAL A 306 -5.76 23.75 -10.59
C VAL A 306 -5.14 22.68 -11.49
N LEU A 307 -4.90 21.49 -10.92
CA LEU A 307 -4.43 20.33 -11.68
C LEU A 307 -5.54 19.75 -12.56
N SER A 308 -6.74 19.58 -11.99
CA SER A 308 -7.85 18.89 -12.69
C SER A 308 -9.19 19.33 -12.12
N ARG A 309 -10.19 19.47 -12.98
CA ARG A 309 -11.59 19.62 -12.62
C ARG A 309 -12.38 18.45 -13.21
N GLN A 310 -13.24 17.81 -12.43
CA GLN A 310 -14.04 16.66 -12.83
C GLN A 310 -15.50 16.91 -12.47
N THR A 311 -16.40 16.68 -13.39
CA THR A 311 -17.84 16.81 -13.17
C THR A 311 -18.57 15.57 -13.69
N LEU A 312 -19.64 15.18 -12.99
CA LEU A 312 -20.54 14.11 -13.42
C LEU A 312 -21.95 14.48 -12.95
N SER A 313 -22.95 14.39 -13.83
CA SER A 313 -24.33 14.71 -13.48
C SER A 313 -25.29 13.76 -14.19
N ARG A 314 -26.34 13.35 -13.46
CA ARG A 314 -27.48 12.57 -13.96
C ARG A 314 -28.76 13.06 -13.33
N GLY A 315 -29.86 13.10 -14.10
CA GLY A 315 -31.13 13.62 -13.65
C GLY A 315 -31.13 15.14 -13.41
N ASP A 316 -32.10 15.61 -12.64
CA ASP A 316 -32.26 17.01 -12.23
C ASP A 316 -32.11 17.12 -10.70
N VAL A 317 -30.84 17.21 -10.24
CA VAL A 317 -30.50 17.14 -8.82
C VAL A 317 -31.09 18.30 -8.02
N ASP A 318 -31.01 19.54 -8.55
CA ASP A 318 -31.46 20.71 -7.81
C ASP A 318 -32.98 20.69 -7.63
N LYS A 319 -33.73 20.25 -8.64
CA LYS A 319 -35.17 20.03 -8.54
C LYS A 319 -35.50 18.92 -7.54
N ALA A 320 -34.81 17.77 -7.63
CA ALA A 320 -35.06 16.64 -6.74
C ALA A 320 -34.74 16.97 -5.27
N ILE A 321 -33.71 17.77 -4.98
CA ILE A 321 -33.42 18.26 -3.64
C ILE A 321 -34.54 19.24 -3.15
N ALA A 322 -35.02 20.15 -4.01
CA ALA A 322 -36.04 21.10 -3.66
C ALA A 322 -37.40 20.45 -3.36
N GLU A 323 -37.71 19.32 -3.98
CA GLU A 323 -38.95 18.55 -3.82
C GLU A 323 -38.86 17.45 -2.75
N ALA A 324 -37.65 17.16 -2.22
CA ALA A 324 -37.43 16.11 -1.23
C ALA A 324 -38.09 16.43 0.14
N ALA A 325 -38.55 15.38 0.83
CA ALA A 325 -39.11 15.53 2.17
C ALA A 325 -38.04 15.81 3.24
N PHE A 326 -36.88 15.19 3.10
CA PHE A 326 -35.74 15.34 4.02
C PHE A 326 -34.46 15.56 3.24
N VAL A 327 -33.69 16.55 3.69
CA VAL A 327 -32.41 16.94 3.08
C VAL A 327 -31.35 17.12 4.17
N VAL A 328 -30.18 16.51 3.97
CA VAL A 328 -29.02 16.68 4.84
C VAL A 328 -27.89 17.26 4.02
N THR A 329 -27.32 18.39 4.46
CA THR A 329 -26.15 19.03 3.83
C THR A 329 -25.09 19.24 4.88
N ASN A 330 -23.91 18.66 4.68
CA ASN A 330 -22.82 18.73 5.64
C ASN A 330 -21.47 18.94 4.94
N HIS A 331 -20.56 19.60 5.66
CA HIS A 331 -19.15 19.73 5.32
C HIS A 331 -18.33 18.67 6.03
N TYR A 332 -17.42 18.01 5.31
CA TYR A 332 -16.51 16.98 5.83
C TYR A 332 -15.07 17.27 5.44
N SER A 333 -14.15 17.06 6.39
CA SER A 333 -12.72 17.22 6.17
C SER A 333 -11.97 15.93 6.47
N THR A 334 -11.09 15.55 5.59
CA THR A 334 -10.23 14.37 5.76
C THR A 334 -8.76 14.71 5.56
N PRO A 335 -7.84 14.24 6.44
CA PRO A 335 -6.44 14.65 6.42
C PRO A 335 -5.62 13.87 5.40
N GLN A 336 -4.42 14.38 5.11
CA GLN A 336 -3.35 13.56 4.59
C GLN A 336 -2.96 12.50 5.62
N THR A 337 -2.57 11.31 5.15
CA THR A 337 -1.97 10.24 5.98
C THR A 337 -0.87 9.52 5.22
N ASP A 338 0.06 8.93 5.95
CA ASP A 338 1.19 8.21 5.42
C ASP A 338 0.88 6.71 5.22
N HIS A 339 1.34 6.12 4.14
CA HIS A 339 1.20 4.67 3.87
C HIS A 339 1.84 3.84 4.97
N ALA A 340 2.94 4.33 5.52
CA ALA A 340 3.71 3.70 6.59
C ALA A 340 4.14 2.26 6.27
N PHE A 341 4.41 1.98 4.99
CA PHE A 341 4.99 0.69 4.61
C PHE A 341 6.31 0.47 5.36
N MET A 342 6.60 -0.79 5.69
CA MET A 342 7.71 -1.12 6.61
C MET A 342 9.08 -0.92 5.96
N GLU A 343 9.22 -1.20 4.69
CA GLU A 343 10.43 -0.99 3.90
C GLU A 343 10.53 0.45 3.42
N PRO A 344 11.55 1.25 3.85
CA PRO A 344 11.85 2.51 3.20
C PRO A 344 12.22 2.30 1.74
N GLU A 345 12.07 3.33 0.93
CA GLU A 345 12.39 3.29 -0.49
C GLU A 345 13.87 3.07 -0.70
N CYS A 346 14.21 2.12 -1.56
CA CYS A 346 15.57 1.78 -1.95
C CYS A 346 15.62 1.39 -3.42
N ALA A 347 16.67 1.84 -4.11
CA ALA A 347 17.01 1.38 -5.45
C ALA A 347 18.53 1.16 -5.57
N VAL A 348 18.90 0.15 -6.34
CA VAL A 348 20.28 -0.12 -6.72
C VAL A 348 20.36 -0.16 -8.24
N ALA A 349 21.23 0.65 -8.84
CA ALA A 349 21.42 0.69 -10.28
C ALA A 349 22.89 0.45 -10.64
N TYR A 350 23.14 -0.18 -11.79
CA TYR A 350 24.46 -0.27 -12.40
C TYR A 350 24.37 -0.16 -13.92
N ARG A 351 25.43 0.34 -14.53
CA ARG A 351 25.55 0.49 -15.97
C ARG A 351 26.35 -0.68 -16.57
N GLU A 352 25.84 -1.26 -17.64
CA GLU A 352 26.55 -2.27 -18.45
C GLU A 352 26.53 -1.83 -19.92
N GLY A 353 27.65 -1.31 -20.43
CA GLY A 353 27.69 -0.73 -21.77
C GLY A 353 26.73 0.45 -21.92
N ASP A 354 25.79 0.31 -22.85
CA ASP A 354 24.72 1.30 -23.09
C ASP A 354 23.38 0.94 -22.42
N GLU A 355 23.39 0.01 -21.47
CA GLU A 355 22.24 -0.39 -20.69
C GLU A 355 22.39 0.05 -19.23
N ILE A 356 21.25 0.34 -18.59
CA ILE A 356 21.14 0.58 -17.15
C ILE A 356 20.27 -0.52 -16.54
N HIS A 357 20.81 -1.21 -15.54
CA HIS A 357 20.10 -2.20 -14.74
C HIS A 357 19.67 -1.58 -13.43
N LEU A 358 18.39 -1.71 -13.08
CA LEU A 358 17.77 -1.12 -11.90
C LEU A 358 17.05 -2.19 -11.09
N TYR A 359 17.44 -2.35 -9.82
CA TYR A 359 16.75 -3.15 -8.83
C TYR A 359 15.91 -2.25 -7.94
N SER A 360 14.59 -2.45 -7.89
CA SER A 360 13.69 -1.63 -7.08
C SER A 360 12.53 -2.42 -6.47
N GLY A 361 11.96 -1.88 -5.39
CA GLY A 361 10.73 -2.33 -4.76
C GLY A 361 9.54 -1.49 -5.24
N SER A 362 9.20 -1.55 -6.52
CA SER A 362 8.14 -0.76 -7.17
C SER A 362 6.82 -1.54 -7.33
N GLN A 363 5.73 -0.82 -7.55
CA GLN A 363 4.43 -1.39 -7.94
C GLN A 363 4.32 -1.65 -9.45
N ASN A 364 5.22 -1.09 -10.27
CA ASN A 364 5.34 -1.38 -11.69
C ASN A 364 6.74 -1.13 -12.24
N VAL A 365 7.45 -2.19 -12.58
CA VAL A 365 8.79 -2.10 -13.19
C VAL A 365 8.81 -1.46 -14.58
N TYR A 366 7.68 -1.48 -15.29
CA TYR A 366 7.56 -0.88 -16.63
C TYR A 366 7.39 0.64 -16.57
N ASP A 367 6.75 1.16 -15.52
CA ASP A 367 6.69 2.60 -15.26
C ASP A 367 8.07 3.13 -14.86
N ASP A 368 8.78 2.42 -13.95
CA ASP A 368 10.17 2.74 -13.61
C ASP A 368 11.05 2.79 -14.87
N ARG A 369 10.94 1.78 -15.77
CA ARG A 369 11.66 1.73 -17.03
C ARG A 369 11.41 2.95 -17.90
N ARG A 370 10.14 3.27 -18.12
CA ARG A 370 9.72 4.39 -18.97
C ARG A 370 10.25 5.73 -18.44
N GLU A 371 10.12 5.96 -17.15
CA GLU A 371 10.51 7.23 -16.53
C GLU A 371 12.04 7.40 -16.46
N VAL A 372 12.78 6.34 -16.11
CA VAL A 372 14.26 6.36 -16.13
C VAL A 372 14.79 6.55 -17.55
N ALA A 373 14.24 5.86 -18.54
CA ALA A 373 14.62 6.02 -19.94
C ALA A 373 14.41 7.45 -20.43
N ARG A 374 13.27 8.05 -20.10
CA ARG A 374 12.95 9.44 -20.41
C ARG A 374 13.95 10.40 -19.76
N MET A 375 14.20 10.26 -18.45
CA MET A 375 15.13 11.11 -17.72
C MET A 375 16.56 11.05 -18.30
N LEU A 376 17.05 9.86 -18.64
CA LEU A 376 18.38 9.67 -19.20
C LEU A 376 18.48 10.00 -20.70
N GLY A 377 17.34 10.16 -21.40
CA GLY A 377 17.29 10.39 -22.84
C GLY A 377 17.74 9.17 -23.65
N ILE A 378 17.49 7.95 -23.17
CA ILE A 378 17.86 6.68 -23.80
C ILE A 378 16.63 5.85 -24.16
N PRO A 379 16.75 4.86 -25.08
CA PRO A 379 15.63 3.97 -25.41
C PRO A 379 15.11 3.19 -24.19
N ASN A 380 13.80 2.91 -24.15
CA ASN A 380 13.21 2.08 -23.09
C ASN A 380 13.90 0.71 -22.95
N GLU A 381 14.29 0.12 -24.08
CA GLU A 381 14.93 -1.19 -24.14
C GLU A 381 16.33 -1.20 -23.50
N SER A 382 16.97 -0.03 -23.39
CA SER A 382 18.26 0.13 -22.67
C SER A 382 18.09 0.19 -21.15
N VAL A 383 16.87 0.27 -20.62
CA VAL A 383 16.60 0.22 -19.17
C VAL A 383 16.05 -1.15 -18.79
N LYS A 384 16.78 -1.87 -17.96
CA LYS A 384 16.41 -3.21 -17.46
C LYS A 384 16.03 -3.08 -15.99
N VAL A 385 14.75 -3.27 -15.68
CA VAL A 385 14.26 -3.16 -14.30
C VAL A 385 13.92 -4.54 -13.76
N HIS A 386 14.48 -4.84 -12.59
CA HIS A 386 14.33 -6.10 -11.87
C HIS A 386 13.59 -5.86 -10.56
N SER A 387 12.41 -6.44 -10.41
CA SER A 387 11.62 -6.31 -9.18
C SER A 387 12.24 -7.11 -8.05
N MET A 388 12.41 -6.46 -6.92
CA MET A 388 12.76 -7.10 -5.66
C MET A 388 11.48 -7.43 -4.87
N LEU A 389 11.62 -8.12 -3.72
CA LEU A 389 10.50 -8.17 -2.76
C LEU A 389 10.14 -6.74 -2.33
N VAL A 390 8.86 -6.50 -2.16
CA VAL A 390 8.35 -5.19 -1.77
C VAL A 390 7.79 -5.26 -0.35
N GLY A 391 8.39 -4.51 0.56
CA GLY A 391 8.05 -4.48 1.99
C GLY A 391 6.83 -3.62 2.32
N GLY A 392 5.75 -3.78 1.53
CA GLY A 392 4.52 -2.99 1.54
C GLY A 392 4.58 -1.83 0.54
N GLY A 393 3.42 -1.46 -0.02
CA GLY A 393 3.30 -0.34 -0.97
C GLY A 393 2.03 0.47 -0.71
N PHE A 394 0.87 -0.17 -0.78
CA PHE A 394 -0.45 0.44 -0.53
C PHE A 394 -0.80 1.61 -1.47
N GLY A 395 -0.08 1.74 -2.59
CA GLY A 395 -0.13 2.84 -3.52
C GLY A 395 1.09 3.78 -3.45
N GLY A 396 1.80 3.85 -2.32
CA GLY A 396 2.92 4.78 -2.11
C GLY A 396 4.21 4.42 -2.85
N LYS A 397 4.25 3.31 -3.59
CA LYS A 397 5.37 2.90 -4.44
C LYS A 397 4.98 2.80 -5.92
N GLU A 398 3.95 3.57 -6.33
CA GLU A 398 3.60 3.78 -7.74
C GLU A 398 4.46 4.89 -8.35
N ASP A 399 4.70 5.99 -7.61
CA ASP A 399 5.59 7.06 -8.05
C ASP A 399 7.07 6.71 -7.79
N MET A 400 7.95 7.15 -8.68
CA MET A 400 9.41 7.06 -8.47
C MET A 400 9.87 8.02 -7.38
N THR A 401 10.76 7.56 -6.49
CA THR A 401 11.33 8.37 -5.42
C THR A 401 12.85 8.29 -5.33
N VAL A 402 13.43 7.13 -5.64
CA VAL A 402 14.88 6.85 -5.54
C VAL A 402 15.46 6.27 -6.83
N GLN A 403 14.64 5.68 -7.68
CA GLN A 403 15.04 4.95 -8.88
C GLN A 403 15.78 5.84 -9.87
N HIS A 404 15.26 7.05 -10.12
CA HIS A 404 15.85 8.05 -11.01
C HIS A 404 17.21 8.54 -10.50
N HIS A 405 17.36 8.81 -9.20
CA HIS A 405 18.63 9.24 -8.59
C HIS A 405 19.70 8.14 -8.66
N ALA A 406 19.35 6.87 -8.34
CA ALA A 406 20.27 5.75 -8.43
C ALA A 406 20.74 5.52 -9.88
N SER A 407 19.79 5.57 -10.82
CA SER A 407 20.08 5.39 -12.25
C SER A 407 20.92 6.51 -12.84
N LEU A 408 20.67 7.78 -12.46
CA LEU A 408 21.45 8.93 -12.93
C LEU A 408 22.91 8.85 -12.48
N VAL A 409 23.15 8.58 -11.21
CA VAL A 409 24.51 8.46 -10.67
C VAL A 409 25.25 7.27 -11.29
N ALA A 410 24.60 6.10 -11.40
CA ALA A 410 25.19 4.91 -12.02
C ALA A 410 25.51 5.14 -13.51
N TRP A 411 24.63 5.85 -14.23
CA TRP A 411 24.84 6.18 -15.65
C TRP A 411 26.05 7.08 -15.88
N LEU A 412 26.19 8.14 -15.05
CA LEU A 412 27.24 9.14 -15.21
C LEU A 412 28.61 8.67 -14.66
N THR A 413 28.61 7.86 -13.60
CA THR A 413 29.88 7.42 -12.95
C THR A 413 30.38 6.07 -13.44
N GLY A 414 29.50 5.25 -14.06
CA GLY A 414 29.80 3.85 -14.41
C GLY A 414 29.92 2.92 -13.18
N LYS A 415 29.56 3.37 -11.97
CA LYS A 415 29.67 2.60 -10.72
C LYS A 415 28.29 2.12 -10.25
N PRO A 416 28.19 0.89 -9.72
CA PRO A 416 26.97 0.47 -9.04
C PRO A 416 26.61 1.48 -7.93
N THR A 417 25.37 1.91 -7.91
CA THR A 417 24.92 2.99 -7.01
C THR A 417 23.68 2.57 -6.23
N LYS A 418 23.71 2.74 -4.91
CA LYS A 418 22.55 2.57 -4.03
C LYS A 418 22.04 3.92 -3.54
N VAL A 419 20.72 4.14 -3.66
CA VAL A 419 20.00 5.21 -2.99
C VAL A 419 18.99 4.59 -2.02
N LEU A 420 19.10 4.92 -0.75
CA LEU A 420 18.23 4.44 0.33
C LEU A 420 17.73 5.62 1.14
N PHE A 421 16.41 5.78 1.23
CA PHE A 421 15.85 6.77 2.13
C PHE A 421 15.99 6.37 3.60
N SER A 422 16.33 7.33 4.43
CA SER A 422 16.01 7.23 5.84
C SER A 422 14.49 7.27 6.02
N ARG A 423 13.98 6.78 7.15
CA ARG A 423 12.53 6.85 7.41
C ARG A 423 12.00 8.29 7.42
N GLN A 424 12.81 9.27 7.84
CA GLN A 424 12.37 10.66 7.82
C GLN A 424 12.29 11.20 6.38
N GLU A 425 13.24 10.83 5.51
CA GLU A 425 13.12 11.16 4.08
C GLU A 425 11.88 10.51 3.46
N SER A 426 11.63 9.24 3.74
CA SER A 426 10.41 8.55 3.31
C SER A 426 9.15 9.33 3.73
N LEU A 427 9.05 9.79 4.98
CA LEU A 427 7.93 10.59 5.46
C LEU A 427 7.80 11.93 4.73
N ASN A 428 8.91 12.58 4.43
CA ASN A 428 8.92 13.93 3.85
C ASN A 428 8.72 13.93 2.32
N ILE A 429 8.95 12.81 1.64
CA ILE A 429 9.14 12.82 0.18
C ILE A 429 8.05 12.03 -0.55
N HIS A 430 7.78 10.75 -0.20
CA HIS A 430 6.83 9.96 -0.97
C HIS A 430 5.40 10.49 -0.83
N THR A 431 4.57 10.22 -1.83
CA THR A 431 3.18 10.67 -1.90
C THR A 431 2.33 10.21 -0.71
N LYS A 432 1.30 10.97 -0.38
CA LYS A 432 0.39 10.73 0.75
C LYS A 432 -1.05 10.50 0.27
N ARG A 433 -1.95 10.08 1.18
CA ARG A 433 -3.39 10.15 0.90
C ARG A 433 -3.78 11.62 0.69
N HIS A 434 -4.55 11.92 -0.33
CA HIS A 434 -5.08 13.25 -0.55
C HIS A 434 -5.95 13.70 0.63
N ALA A 435 -5.69 14.87 1.19
CA ALA A 435 -6.66 15.56 2.02
C ALA A 435 -7.81 16.08 1.15
N MET A 436 -9.03 16.03 1.66
CA MET A 436 -10.21 16.48 0.93
C MET A 436 -11.15 17.29 1.82
N GLU A 437 -11.61 18.42 1.29
CA GLU A 437 -12.71 19.20 1.82
C GLU A 437 -13.95 18.91 0.97
N MET A 438 -15.05 18.50 1.60
CA MET A 438 -16.20 17.92 0.89
C MET A 438 -17.51 18.49 1.42
N ASP A 439 -18.32 19.07 0.53
CA ASP A 439 -19.71 19.40 0.82
C ASP A 439 -20.61 18.34 0.20
N ILE A 440 -21.38 17.63 1.04
CA ILE A 440 -22.23 16.53 0.62
C ILE A 440 -23.67 16.85 1.00
N THR A 441 -24.56 16.90 0.01
CA THR A 441 -26.01 16.98 0.17
C THR A 441 -26.64 15.65 -0.22
N THR A 442 -27.47 15.07 0.64
CA THR A 442 -28.20 13.83 0.38
C THR A 442 -29.65 14.03 0.75
N ALA A 443 -30.59 13.57 -0.08
CA ALA A 443 -32.02 13.80 0.06
C ALA A 443 -32.82 12.51 -0.13
N CYS A 444 -33.98 12.42 0.63
CA CYS A 444 -34.94 11.34 0.49
C CYS A 444 -36.36 11.83 0.50
N ASP A 445 -37.30 11.01 0.06
CA ASP A 445 -38.75 11.25 0.17
C ASP A 445 -39.27 10.98 1.61
N ALA A 446 -40.58 11.15 1.81
CA ALA A 446 -41.21 10.95 3.12
C ALA A 446 -41.16 9.49 3.60
N GLU A 447 -41.08 8.54 2.67
CA GLU A 447 -40.99 7.11 2.93
C GLU A 447 -39.55 6.65 3.14
N GLY A 448 -38.57 7.58 3.02
CA GLY A 448 -37.15 7.31 3.17
C GLY A 448 -36.48 6.63 1.94
N ASN A 449 -37.04 6.78 0.74
CA ASN A 449 -36.36 6.42 -0.48
C ASN A 449 -35.39 7.53 -0.87
N LEU A 450 -34.14 7.20 -1.16
CA LEU A 450 -33.13 8.16 -1.60
C LEU A 450 -33.49 8.71 -2.98
N VAL A 451 -33.46 10.02 -3.16
CA VAL A 451 -33.90 10.70 -4.40
C VAL A 451 -32.78 11.50 -5.07
N ALA A 452 -31.88 12.10 -4.29
CA ALA A 452 -30.80 12.90 -4.84
C ALA A 452 -29.54 12.89 -3.98
N SER A 453 -28.37 13.03 -4.63
CA SER A 453 -27.10 13.33 -3.96
C SER A 453 -26.30 14.36 -4.77
N LYS A 454 -25.76 15.38 -4.09
CA LYS A 454 -24.89 16.41 -4.66
C LYS A 454 -23.59 16.47 -3.86
N VAL A 455 -22.46 16.33 -4.53
CA VAL A 455 -21.14 16.23 -3.90
C VAL A 455 -20.18 17.21 -4.53
N ASN A 456 -19.62 18.12 -3.72
CA ASN A 456 -18.55 19.02 -4.13
C ASN A 456 -17.27 18.67 -3.37
N ILE A 457 -16.13 18.60 -4.08
CA ILE A 457 -14.85 18.23 -3.48
C ILE A 457 -13.75 19.20 -3.87
N VAL A 458 -12.99 19.69 -2.89
CA VAL A 458 -11.67 20.29 -3.10
C VAL A 458 -10.63 19.30 -2.57
N SER A 459 -9.84 18.73 -3.49
CA SER A 459 -8.80 17.74 -3.19
C SER A 459 -7.42 18.41 -3.20
N ASN A 460 -6.67 18.29 -2.11
CA ASN A 460 -5.30 18.79 -2.02
C ASN A 460 -4.33 17.84 -2.72
N CYS A 461 -3.77 18.25 -3.84
CA CYS A 461 -2.77 17.51 -4.59
C CYS A 461 -1.37 17.58 -3.97
N GLY A 462 -1.09 18.57 -3.14
CA GLY A 462 0.28 18.90 -2.75
C GLY A 462 1.08 19.50 -3.91
N ALA A 463 2.40 19.33 -3.86
CA ALA A 463 3.32 20.03 -4.74
C ALA A 463 3.31 19.57 -6.21
N TYR A 464 2.89 18.32 -6.49
CA TYR A 464 2.99 17.71 -7.84
C TYR A 464 1.78 16.84 -8.16
N ALA A 465 1.55 16.60 -9.45
CA ALA A 465 0.37 15.93 -9.99
C ALA A 465 0.20 14.49 -9.50
N SER A 466 1.26 13.69 -9.55
CA SER A 466 1.17 12.25 -9.27
C SER A 466 -0.11 11.63 -9.86
N LEU A 467 -1.02 11.14 -9.03
CA LEU A 467 -2.32 10.57 -9.38
C LEU A 467 -3.52 11.41 -8.90
N GLY A 468 -3.32 12.73 -8.68
CA GLY A 468 -4.37 13.62 -8.14
C GLY A 468 -5.64 13.64 -8.98
N GLY A 469 -5.54 13.77 -10.31
CA GLY A 469 -6.68 13.73 -11.22
C GLY A 469 -7.45 12.39 -11.16
N PRO A 470 -6.80 11.24 -11.35
CA PRO A 470 -7.42 9.91 -11.21
C PRO A 470 -8.05 9.64 -9.83
N VAL A 471 -7.42 10.09 -8.73
CA VAL A 471 -8.00 9.95 -7.38
C VAL A 471 -9.29 10.75 -7.25
N LEU A 472 -9.31 12.00 -7.73
CA LEU A 472 -10.52 12.83 -7.75
C LEU A 472 -11.63 12.20 -8.61
N GLN A 473 -11.28 11.66 -9.78
CA GLN A 473 -12.24 10.98 -10.67
C GLN A 473 -12.85 9.76 -9.98
N ARG A 474 -12.05 8.99 -9.23
CA ARG A 474 -12.52 7.83 -8.50
C ARG A 474 -13.38 8.24 -7.30
N ALA A 475 -13.00 9.28 -6.59
CA ALA A 475 -13.82 9.90 -5.55
C ALA A 475 -15.22 10.23 -6.12
N GLY A 476 -15.29 10.86 -7.29
CA GLY A 476 -16.55 11.23 -7.95
C GLY A 476 -17.43 10.04 -8.32
N THR A 477 -16.87 8.99 -8.99
CA THR A 477 -17.65 7.83 -9.42
C THR A 477 -18.24 7.01 -8.28
N HIS A 478 -17.70 7.13 -7.05
CA HIS A 478 -18.12 6.33 -5.89
C HIS A 478 -18.70 7.17 -4.76
N SER A 479 -18.78 8.50 -4.89
CA SER A 479 -19.09 9.42 -3.79
C SER A 479 -20.43 9.19 -3.13
N CYS A 480 -21.43 8.70 -3.85
CA CYS A 480 -22.76 8.40 -3.31
C CYS A 480 -22.83 7.10 -2.51
N GLY A 481 -21.75 6.29 -2.50
CA GLY A 481 -21.84 4.95 -1.96
C GLY A 481 -22.63 3.98 -2.85
N PRO A 482 -22.91 2.75 -2.36
CA PRO A 482 -23.61 1.73 -3.12
C PRO A 482 -25.13 1.85 -2.99
N TYR A 483 -25.65 3.05 -3.25
CA TYR A 483 -27.09 3.35 -3.19
C TYR A 483 -27.62 3.72 -4.56
N HIS A 484 -28.90 3.47 -4.76
CA HIS A 484 -29.60 3.93 -5.94
C HIS A 484 -30.02 5.39 -5.78
N PHE A 485 -29.66 6.23 -6.76
CA PHE A 485 -30.11 7.61 -6.90
C PHE A 485 -30.49 7.89 -8.35
N ASP A 486 -31.69 8.39 -8.59
CA ASP A 486 -32.11 8.86 -9.91
C ASP A 486 -31.44 10.19 -10.29
N ASN A 487 -31.08 10.99 -9.28
CA ASN A 487 -30.52 12.31 -9.47
C ASN A 487 -29.19 12.42 -8.73
N PHE A 488 -28.12 12.69 -9.46
CA PHE A 488 -26.76 12.76 -8.92
C PHE A 488 -25.97 13.87 -9.58
N ALA A 489 -25.24 14.67 -8.80
CA ALA A 489 -24.26 15.62 -9.29
C ALA A 489 -22.95 15.55 -8.48
N PHE A 490 -21.86 15.59 -9.19
CA PHE A 490 -20.52 15.69 -8.64
C PHE A 490 -19.75 16.84 -9.32
N ASP A 491 -19.14 17.73 -8.56
CA ASP A 491 -18.18 18.74 -8.99
C ASP A 491 -16.94 18.63 -8.09
N GLY A 492 -15.80 18.30 -8.67
CA GLY A 492 -14.56 18.15 -7.95
C GLY A 492 -13.42 18.94 -8.60
N VAL A 493 -12.56 19.52 -7.75
CA VAL A 493 -11.33 20.20 -8.17
C VAL A 493 -10.14 19.63 -7.38
N CYS A 494 -9.05 19.33 -8.10
CA CYS A 494 -7.75 18.93 -7.53
C CYS A 494 -6.79 20.10 -7.64
N VAL A 495 -6.19 20.51 -6.52
CA VAL A 495 -5.48 21.78 -6.37
C VAL A 495 -4.06 21.55 -5.88
N TYR A 496 -3.09 22.20 -6.50
CA TYR A 496 -1.70 22.24 -6.05
C TYR A 496 -1.53 23.10 -4.79
N THR A 497 -0.65 22.65 -3.89
CA THR A 497 -0.22 23.40 -2.69
C THR A 497 1.27 23.13 -2.41
N ASN A 498 1.88 23.88 -1.48
CA ASN A 498 3.27 23.64 -1.06
C ASN A 498 3.39 22.61 0.07
N THR A 499 2.57 21.55 0.01
CA THR A 499 2.64 20.39 0.91
C THR A 499 3.22 19.17 0.20
N VAL A 500 3.50 18.09 0.95
CA VAL A 500 3.94 16.81 0.36
C VAL A 500 2.90 16.34 -0.66
N PRO A 501 3.31 15.87 -1.86
CA PRO A 501 2.37 15.45 -2.91
C PRO A 501 1.37 14.40 -2.44
N GLY A 502 0.13 14.50 -2.91
CA GLY A 502 -0.89 13.47 -2.82
C GLY A 502 -0.73 12.48 -3.97
N GLY A 503 -0.93 11.18 -3.71
CA GLY A 503 -0.84 10.12 -4.71
C GLY A 503 -1.79 8.96 -4.43
N ALA A 504 -1.53 7.81 -5.04
CA ALA A 504 -2.30 6.61 -4.79
C ALA A 504 -2.17 6.19 -3.32
N PHE A 505 -3.28 5.91 -2.68
CA PHE A 505 -3.34 5.27 -1.37
C PHE A 505 -4.57 4.37 -1.30
N ARG A 506 -4.45 3.17 -0.74
CA ARG A 506 -5.48 2.13 -0.60
C ARG A 506 -6.87 2.71 -0.40
N GLY A 507 -7.82 2.41 -1.31
CA GLY A 507 -9.15 3.03 -1.39
C GLY A 507 -9.27 4.16 -2.41
N PHE A 508 -8.19 4.87 -2.77
CA PHE A 508 -8.03 5.76 -3.92
C PHE A 508 -9.18 6.78 -4.07
N GLY A 509 -9.38 7.65 -3.05
CA GLY A 509 -10.42 8.68 -3.03
C GLY A 509 -11.76 8.21 -2.45
N VAL A 510 -12.10 6.93 -2.56
CA VAL A 510 -13.38 6.38 -2.09
C VAL A 510 -13.46 6.35 -0.57
N THR A 511 -12.34 6.12 0.13
CA THR A 511 -12.28 6.12 1.60
C THR A 511 -12.73 7.46 2.18
N GLN A 512 -12.35 8.58 1.53
CA GLN A 512 -12.69 9.92 1.96
C GLN A 512 -14.18 10.21 1.74
N THR A 513 -14.70 9.94 0.54
CA THR A 513 -16.10 10.28 0.19
C THR A 513 -17.11 9.43 0.94
N ILE A 514 -16.87 8.14 1.11
CA ILE A 514 -17.74 7.23 1.85
C ILE A 514 -17.81 7.61 3.34
N PHE A 515 -16.71 8.18 3.91
CA PHE A 515 -16.76 8.70 5.28
C PHE A 515 -17.85 9.74 5.47
N GLY A 516 -17.99 10.69 4.54
CA GLY A 516 -19.04 11.72 4.62
C GLY A 516 -20.43 11.20 4.26
N GLN A 517 -20.54 10.46 3.15
CA GLN A 517 -21.81 9.95 2.65
C GLN A 517 -22.53 9.05 3.65
N GLU A 518 -21.82 8.12 4.28
CA GLU A 518 -22.39 7.18 5.24
C GLU A 518 -22.89 7.86 6.53
N GLN A 519 -22.38 9.03 6.90
CA GLN A 519 -22.89 9.83 8.00
C GLN A 519 -24.16 10.59 7.60
N ASN A 520 -24.23 11.12 6.36
CA ASN A 520 -25.48 11.69 5.84
C ASN A 520 -26.60 10.65 5.79
N ILE A 521 -26.29 9.40 5.44
CA ILE A 521 -27.27 8.30 5.45
C ILE A 521 -27.84 8.06 6.86
N ASP A 522 -26.98 8.04 7.89
CA ASP A 522 -27.44 7.90 9.28
C ASP A 522 -28.29 9.09 9.74
N GLU A 523 -27.98 10.31 9.29
CA GLU A 523 -28.76 11.50 9.59
C GLU A 523 -30.14 11.47 8.93
N LEU A 524 -30.21 11.05 7.66
CA LEU A 524 -31.50 10.86 6.97
C LEU A 524 -32.33 9.77 7.63
N ALA A 525 -31.75 8.64 8.02
CA ALA A 525 -32.44 7.58 8.75
C ALA A 525 -33.07 8.13 10.04
N ALA A 526 -32.34 8.97 10.79
CA ALA A 526 -32.85 9.60 12.00
C ALA A 526 -33.99 10.61 11.71
N LEU A 527 -33.91 11.40 10.64
CA LEU A 527 -34.97 12.35 10.23
C LEU A 527 -36.26 11.63 9.81
N VAL A 528 -36.13 10.51 9.09
CA VAL A 528 -37.23 9.64 8.68
C VAL A 528 -37.84 8.89 9.90
N GLY A 529 -37.05 8.72 10.97
CA GLY A 529 -37.42 7.89 12.11
C GLY A 529 -37.27 6.38 11.84
N MET A 530 -36.38 6.01 10.93
CA MET A 530 -36.11 4.63 10.55
C MET A 530 -34.76 4.16 11.17
N ASP A 531 -34.70 2.90 11.57
CA ASP A 531 -33.42 2.32 12.02
C ASP A 531 -32.37 2.41 10.92
N PRO A 532 -31.11 2.77 11.22
CA PRO A 532 -30.04 2.91 10.22
C PRO A 532 -29.75 1.65 9.40
N TRP A 533 -29.93 0.44 9.97
CA TRP A 533 -29.79 -0.80 9.24
C TRP A 533 -30.94 -0.99 8.24
N GLU A 534 -32.18 -0.77 8.67
CA GLU A 534 -33.37 -0.88 7.83
C GLU A 534 -33.37 0.17 6.71
N PHE A 535 -32.90 1.40 7.00
CA PHE A 535 -32.76 2.47 6.00
C PHE A 535 -31.77 2.07 4.91
N ARG A 536 -30.61 1.49 5.28
CA ARG A 536 -29.65 0.97 4.30
C ARG A 536 -30.20 -0.22 3.54
N TYR A 537 -30.80 -1.18 4.23
CA TYR A 537 -31.38 -2.37 3.60
C TYR A 537 -32.43 -2.02 2.53
N LYS A 538 -33.20 -0.95 2.77
CA LYS A 538 -34.18 -0.42 1.82
C LYS A 538 -33.52 0.17 0.58
N ASN A 539 -32.44 0.93 0.72
CA ASN A 539 -31.90 1.82 -0.29
C ASN A 539 -30.64 1.30 -1.03
N VAL A 540 -29.97 0.25 -0.52
CA VAL A 540 -28.78 -0.31 -1.20
C VAL A 540 -29.13 -0.93 -2.53
N VAL A 541 -28.19 -0.82 -3.48
CA VAL A 541 -28.37 -1.41 -4.82
C VAL A 541 -28.46 -2.93 -4.78
N ARG A 542 -29.24 -3.45 -5.71
CA ARG A 542 -29.48 -4.88 -5.97
C ARG A 542 -29.12 -5.22 -7.42
N PRO A 543 -28.99 -6.53 -7.77
CA PRO A 543 -28.84 -6.93 -9.16
C PRO A 543 -29.90 -6.28 -10.07
N GLY A 544 -29.45 -5.60 -11.13
CA GLY A 544 -30.30 -4.90 -12.09
C GLY A 544 -30.51 -3.42 -11.79
N ASP A 545 -30.23 -2.94 -10.58
CA ASP A 545 -30.30 -1.51 -10.24
C ASP A 545 -29.17 -0.74 -10.94
N SER A 546 -29.37 0.57 -11.08
CA SER A 546 -28.35 1.49 -11.60
C SER A 546 -27.58 2.13 -10.45
N LEU A 547 -26.24 2.09 -10.52
CA LEU A 547 -25.41 2.95 -9.70
C LEU A 547 -25.55 4.42 -10.12
N PRO A 548 -25.22 5.40 -9.25
CA PRO A 548 -25.32 6.82 -9.58
C PRO A 548 -24.51 7.24 -10.82
N ASN A 549 -23.43 6.56 -11.14
CA ASN A 549 -22.67 6.76 -12.37
C ASN A 549 -23.37 6.16 -13.62
N GLY A 550 -24.50 5.48 -13.46
CA GLY A 550 -25.32 4.89 -14.53
C GLY A 550 -25.00 3.43 -14.84
N GLN A 551 -23.98 2.84 -14.26
CA GLN A 551 -23.63 1.43 -14.50
C GLN A 551 -24.66 0.51 -13.83
N ILE A 552 -25.15 -0.48 -14.58
CA ILE A 552 -26.09 -1.50 -14.07
C ILE A 552 -25.32 -2.49 -13.18
N CYS A 553 -25.87 -2.74 -12.00
CA CYS A 553 -25.37 -3.75 -11.07
C CYS A 553 -25.55 -5.16 -11.66
N SER A 554 -24.47 -5.93 -11.70
CA SER A 554 -24.49 -7.29 -12.24
C SER A 554 -25.32 -8.24 -11.35
N LYS A 555 -25.65 -9.41 -11.90
CA LYS A 555 -26.39 -10.45 -11.15
C LYS A 555 -25.62 -10.99 -9.94
N GLU A 556 -24.30 -10.79 -9.91
CA GLU A 556 -23.39 -11.19 -8.84
C GLU A 556 -23.20 -10.11 -7.76
N THR A 557 -23.93 -9.01 -7.82
CA THR A 557 -23.95 -8.01 -6.75
C THR A 557 -24.48 -8.63 -5.46
N ALA A 558 -23.65 -8.60 -4.40
CA ALA A 558 -23.93 -9.29 -3.13
C ALA A 558 -23.94 -8.33 -1.91
N LEU A 559 -24.36 -7.08 -2.11
CA LEU A 559 -24.37 -6.08 -1.02
C LEU A 559 -25.41 -6.39 0.05
N VAL A 560 -26.56 -6.90 -0.34
CA VAL A 560 -27.63 -7.31 0.60
C VAL A 560 -27.10 -8.43 1.51
N GLU A 561 -26.43 -9.40 0.94
CA GLU A 561 -25.81 -10.50 1.68
C GLU A 561 -24.69 -10.01 2.62
N CYS A 562 -23.95 -8.96 2.24
CA CYS A 562 -22.98 -8.32 3.12
C CYS A 562 -23.67 -7.64 4.33
N LEU A 563 -24.76 -6.93 4.11
CA LEU A 563 -25.57 -6.33 5.19
C LEU A 563 -26.17 -7.39 6.13
N GLU A 564 -26.72 -8.46 5.59
CA GLU A 564 -27.28 -9.56 6.38
C GLU A 564 -26.22 -10.25 7.23
N ALA A 565 -24.99 -10.42 6.70
CA ALA A 565 -23.88 -11.06 7.41
C ALA A 565 -23.41 -10.27 8.65
N VAL A 566 -23.68 -8.96 8.73
CA VAL A 566 -23.30 -8.13 9.89
C VAL A 566 -24.49 -7.71 10.74
N LYS A 567 -25.72 -8.16 10.41
CA LYS A 567 -26.96 -7.77 11.05
C LYS A 567 -26.98 -8.06 12.55
N ASP A 568 -26.66 -9.28 12.93
CA ASP A 568 -26.69 -9.71 14.34
C ASP A 568 -25.69 -8.89 15.18
N ALA A 569 -24.50 -8.60 14.63
CA ALA A 569 -23.52 -7.76 15.28
C ALA A 569 -24.01 -6.32 15.49
N TYR A 570 -24.76 -5.77 14.52
CA TYR A 570 -25.35 -4.43 14.63
C TYR A 570 -26.38 -4.33 15.74
N TYR A 571 -27.26 -5.30 15.87
CA TYR A 571 -28.32 -5.32 16.91
C TYR A 571 -27.84 -5.85 18.26
N ALA A 572 -26.62 -6.37 18.39
CA ALA A 572 -26.08 -6.90 19.64
C ALA A 572 -25.86 -5.83 20.73
N SER A 573 -25.78 -4.55 20.36
CA SER A 573 -25.52 -3.44 21.30
C SER A 573 -26.04 -2.12 20.72
N ASP A 574 -26.35 -1.18 21.59
CA ASP A 574 -26.67 0.22 21.25
C ASP A 574 -25.42 1.08 21.01
N ARG A 575 -24.22 0.51 21.16
CA ARG A 575 -22.92 1.16 20.94
C ARG A 575 -22.28 0.76 19.61
N THR A 576 -23.10 0.31 18.66
CA THR A 576 -22.67 -0.10 17.31
C THR A 576 -22.93 0.98 16.28
N GLY A 577 -22.10 1.04 15.24
CA GLY A 577 -22.31 1.83 14.04
C GLY A 577 -22.10 0.99 12.79
N LEU A 578 -22.85 1.30 11.75
CA LEU A 578 -22.88 0.57 10.49
C LEU A 578 -22.43 1.48 9.34
N ALA A 579 -21.71 0.92 8.38
CA ALA A 579 -21.44 1.56 7.09
C ALA A 579 -21.36 0.52 5.98
N VAL A 580 -21.70 0.92 4.75
CA VAL A 580 -21.56 0.13 3.55
C VAL A 580 -20.63 0.81 2.54
N CYS A 581 -20.09 0.04 1.61
CA CYS A 581 -19.22 0.60 0.58
C CYS A 581 -19.25 -0.22 -0.70
N LEU A 582 -18.68 0.37 -1.76
CA LEU A 582 -18.35 -0.31 -3.00
C LEU A 582 -16.93 0.04 -3.42
N LYS A 583 -16.31 -0.82 -4.21
CA LYS A 583 -15.02 -0.54 -4.85
C LYS A 583 -14.87 -1.30 -6.15
N ASN A 584 -14.36 -0.62 -7.16
CA ASN A 584 -14.04 -1.24 -8.45
C ASN A 584 -12.88 -2.23 -8.36
N SER A 585 -12.92 -3.26 -9.21
CA SER A 585 -11.77 -4.09 -9.59
C SER A 585 -11.33 -3.71 -11.00
N GLY A 586 -10.08 -3.22 -11.13
CA GLY A 586 -9.57 -2.69 -12.40
C GLY A 586 -9.56 -1.18 -12.49
N ILE A 587 -8.79 -0.62 -13.43
CA ILE A 587 -8.62 0.82 -13.64
C ILE A 587 -9.94 1.43 -14.12
N GLY A 588 -10.56 0.88 -15.18
CA GLY A 588 -11.84 1.32 -15.69
C GLY A 588 -11.84 2.71 -16.33
N VAL A 589 -13.02 3.32 -16.39
CA VAL A 589 -13.31 4.68 -16.88
C VAL A 589 -12.74 4.99 -18.28
N GLY A 590 -12.77 3.98 -19.17
CA GLY A 590 -12.29 4.09 -20.55
C GLY A 590 -10.78 3.97 -20.73
N LEU A 591 -10.03 3.77 -19.66
CA LEU A 591 -8.59 3.55 -19.76
C LEU A 591 -8.28 2.09 -20.08
N PRO A 592 -7.26 1.81 -20.93
CA PRO A 592 -6.82 0.45 -21.19
C PRO A 592 -6.37 -0.23 -19.89
N ASP A 593 -6.90 -1.43 -19.64
CA ASP A 593 -6.55 -2.23 -18.47
C ASP A 593 -6.30 -3.67 -18.92
N THR A 594 -5.03 -4.08 -18.98
CA THR A 594 -4.61 -5.34 -19.56
C THR A 594 -3.78 -6.17 -18.59
N GLY A 595 -4.21 -7.41 -18.36
CA GLY A 595 -3.38 -8.43 -17.72
C GLY A 595 -2.65 -9.25 -18.80
N ARG A 596 -1.36 -9.57 -18.58
CA ARG A 596 -0.55 -10.38 -19.51
C ARG A 596 0.25 -11.41 -18.76
N VAL A 597 0.38 -12.59 -19.38
CA VAL A 597 1.16 -13.70 -18.83
C VAL A 597 1.83 -14.51 -19.94
N ILE A 598 2.98 -15.07 -19.63
CA ILE A 598 3.61 -16.14 -20.39
C ILE A 598 3.71 -17.35 -19.47
N LEU A 599 3.20 -18.51 -19.90
CA LEU A 599 3.51 -19.79 -19.29
C LEU A 599 4.66 -20.44 -20.06
N GLU A 600 5.73 -20.78 -19.37
CA GLU A 600 6.88 -21.51 -19.90
C GLU A 600 6.95 -22.88 -19.24
N VAL A 601 6.92 -23.95 -20.01
CA VAL A 601 7.17 -25.30 -19.50
C VAL A 601 8.66 -25.56 -19.52
N ARG A 602 9.25 -25.78 -18.34
CA ARG A 602 10.67 -26.01 -18.20
C ARG A 602 10.99 -26.92 -17.01
N ASP A 603 11.86 -27.90 -17.26
CA ASP A 603 12.37 -28.84 -16.24
C ASP A 603 11.23 -29.52 -15.45
N GLY A 604 10.16 -29.98 -16.15
CA GLY A 604 9.00 -30.63 -15.55
C GLY A 604 8.12 -29.73 -14.67
N LYS A 605 8.25 -28.41 -14.82
CA LYS A 605 7.45 -27.38 -14.11
C LYS A 605 6.89 -26.35 -15.08
N VAL A 606 5.86 -25.64 -14.62
CA VAL A 606 5.31 -24.47 -15.33
C VAL A 606 5.77 -23.20 -14.65
N ARG A 607 6.45 -22.34 -15.38
CA ARG A 607 6.82 -21.00 -14.95
C ARG A 607 5.76 -20.01 -15.40
N ILE A 608 5.23 -19.25 -14.48
CA ILE A 608 4.34 -18.11 -14.75
C ILE A 608 5.21 -16.84 -14.77
N ARG A 609 5.29 -16.19 -15.94
CA ARG A 609 6.02 -14.94 -16.14
C ARG A 609 5.01 -13.82 -16.37
N THR A 610 4.99 -12.81 -15.50
CA THR A 610 4.09 -11.65 -15.57
C THR A 610 4.72 -10.42 -14.92
N GLY A 611 4.46 -9.23 -15.46
CA GLY A 611 4.89 -7.96 -14.88
C GLY A 611 4.08 -7.50 -13.67
N ALA A 612 3.09 -8.29 -13.22
CA ALA A 612 2.25 -7.97 -12.07
C ALA A 612 3.07 -8.06 -10.76
N ALA A 613 3.32 -6.90 -10.12
CA ALA A 613 4.11 -6.84 -8.89
C ALA A 613 3.37 -7.41 -7.68
N CYS A 614 4.09 -8.15 -6.82
CA CYS A 614 3.61 -8.58 -5.51
C CYS A 614 4.13 -7.64 -4.42
N ILE A 615 3.28 -6.76 -3.90
CA ILE A 615 3.60 -5.81 -2.82
C ILE A 615 3.25 -6.32 -1.42
N GLY A 616 2.98 -7.63 -1.31
CA GLY A 616 2.59 -8.32 -0.09
C GLY A 616 1.22 -9.02 -0.17
N GLN A 617 0.38 -8.70 -1.15
CA GLN A 617 -1.00 -9.20 -1.27
C GLN A 617 -1.12 -10.66 -1.72
N GLY A 618 -0.05 -11.29 -2.24
CA GLY A 618 -0.06 -12.71 -2.61
C GLY A 618 -0.36 -13.00 -4.08
N MET A 619 0.04 -12.12 -5.00
CA MET A 619 -0.19 -12.28 -6.43
C MET A 619 0.34 -13.63 -6.96
N ALA A 620 1.54 -14.03 -6.57
CA ALA A 620 2.15 -15.29 -7.01
C ALA A 620 1.32 -16.52 -6.58
N THR A 621 0.80 -16.51 -5.34
CA THR A 621 -0.06 -17.59 -4.83
C THR A 621 -1.38 -17.65 -5.60
N MET A 622 -2.00 -16.49 -5.87
CA MET A 622 -3.22 -16.38 -6.66
C MET A 622 -3.01 -16.95 -8.08
N ALA A 623 -1.94 -16.55 -8.78
CA ALA A 623 -1.64 -17.04 -10.12
C ALA A 623 -1.37 -18.57 -10.13
N THR A 624 -0.68 -19.09 -9.12
CA THR A 624 -0.50 -20.54 -8.93
C THR A 624 -1.84 -21.25 -8.81
N GLN A 625 -2.77 -20.75 -7.98
CA GLN A 625 -4.07 -21.38 -7.78
C GLN A 625 -4.95 -21.35 -9.03
N VAL A 626 -4.95 -20.25 -9.77
CA VAL A 626 -5.66 -20.17 -11.06
C VAL A 626 -5.11 -21.20 -12.07
N LEU A 627 -3.78 -21.36 -12.14
CA LEU A 627 -3.18 -22.36 -13.04
C LEU A 627 -3.54 -23.78 -12.60
N CYS A 628 -3.40 -24.10 -11.31
CA CYS A 628 -3.72 -25.44 -10.77
C CYS A 628 -5.19 -25.80 -10.97
N GLU A 629 -6.12 -24.90 -10.67
CA GLU A 629 -7.57 -25.09 -10.91
C GLU A 629 -7.86 -25.42 -12.38
N THR A 630 -7.17 -24.75 -13.30
CA THR A 630 -7.41 -24.92 -14.73
C THR A 630 -6.82 -26.23 -15.25
N THR A 631 -5.59 -26.55 -14.87
CA THR A 631 -4.81 -27.65 -15.47
C THR A 631 -4.91 -28.96 -14.69
N GLY A 632 -5.29 -28.91 -13.40
CA GLY A 632 -5.22 -30.06 -12.48
C GLY A 632 -3.81 -30.36 -11.97
N LEU A 633 -2.80 -29.52 -12.28
CA LEU A 633 -1.46 -29.65 -11.73
C LEU A 633 -1.43 -29.27 -10.26
N THR A 634 -0.49 -29.85 -9.51
CA THR A 634 -0.23 -29.50 -8.11
C THR A 634 0.68 -28.28 -7.99
N ALA A 635 0.58 -27.55 -6.89
CA ALA A 635 1.31 -26.29 -6.69
C ALA A 635 2.84 -26.42 -6.70
N ASP A 636 3.40 -27.61 -6.36
CA ASP A 636 4.83 -27.90 -6.44
C ASP A 636 5.38 -27.96 -7.88
N LYS A 637 4.49 -28.10 -8.86
CA LYS A 637 4.79 -28.03 -10.30
C LYS A 637 4.79 -26.63 -10.86
N VAL A 638 4.48 -25.61 -10.05
CA VAL A 638 4.33 -24.22 -10.49
C VAL A 638 5.39 -23.32 -9.84
N PHE A 639 5.98 -22.45 -10.63
CA PHE A 639 6.89 -21.40 -10.17
C PHE A 639 6.48 -20.05 -10.77
N VAL A 640 6.31 -19.03 -9.95
CA VAL A 640 5.98 -17.66 -10.41
C VAL A 640 7.23 -16.80 -10.38
N GLU A 641 7.61 -16.28 -11.53
CA GLU A 641 8.77 -15.40 -11.66
C GLU A 641 8.45 -13.98 -11.16
N ARG A 642 9.43 -13.32 -10.50
CA ARG A 642 9.29 -11.92 -10.13
C ARG A 642 9.27 -11.04 -11.39
N PRO A 643 8.56 -9.90 -11.39
CA PRO A 643 8.55 -8.99 -12.53
C PRO A 643 9.95 -8.56 -12.96
N ASP A 644 10.18 -8.61 -14.25
CA ASP A 644 11.47 -8.31 -14.88
C ASP A 644 11.22 -7.81 -16.31
N THR A 645 11.65 -6.60 -16.62
CA THR A 645 11.36 -6.00 -17.94
C THR A 645 12.05 -6.70 -19.12
N VAL A 646 12.99 -7.63 -18.83
CA VAL A 646 13.66 -8.45 -19.87
C VAL A 646 12.85 -9.72 -20.17
N ARG A 647 12.18 -10.29 -19.15
CA ARG A 647 11.65 -11.66 -19.22
C ARG A 647 10.13 -11.77 -19.07
N THR A 648 9.52 -10.83 -18.39
CA THR A 648 8.08 -10.85 -18.14
C THR A 648 7.33 -9.86 -19.05
N PRO A 649 6.10 -10.12 -19.48
CA PRO A 649 5.31 -9.14 -20.23
C PRO A 649 4.77 -8.06 -19.28
N ASP A 650 4.60 -6.83 -19.77
CA ASP A 650 3.93 -5.75 -19.02
C ASP A 650 2.47 -6.12 -18.72
N SER A 651 2.14 -6.33 -17.48
CA SER A 651 0.79 -6.68 -17.00
C SER A 651 0.12 -5.52 -16.22
N GLY A 652 0.64 -4.31 -16.39
CA GLY A 652 0.17 -3.08 -15.74
C GLY A 652 0.49 -2.99 -14.26
N THR A 653 0.34 -1.79 -13.72
CA THR A 653 0.62 -1.46 -12.33
C THR A 653 -0.24 -2.28 -11.36
N THR A 654 0.33 -2.71 -10.24
CA THR A 654 -0.43 -3.30 -9.13
C THR A 654 -1.12 -2.19 -8.35
N THR A 655 -2.32 -1.84 -8.79
CA THR A 655 -3.21 -0.79 -8.28
C THR A 655 -4.67 -1.20 -8.46
N ALA A 656 -5.63 -0.37 -8.07
CA ALA A 656 -7.06 -0.52 -8.36
C ALA A 656 -7.64 -1.93 -8.13
N SER A 657 -7.07 -2.71 -7.21
CA SER A 657 -7.48 -4.08 -6.89
C SER A 657 -7.62 -5.00 -8.12
N ARG A 658 -6.75 -4.80 -9.15
CA ARG A 658 -6.92 -5.37 -10.50
C ARG A 658 -6.32 -6.75 -10.70
N GLN A 659 -5.25 -7.12 -9.98
CA GLN A 659 -4.42 -8.27 -10.37
C GLN A 659 -5.16 -9.61 -10.36
N THR A 660 -6.03 -9.86 -9.37
CA THR A 660 -6.82 -11.11 -9.32
C THR A 660 -7.72 -11.27 -10.54
N LEU A 661 -8.37 -10.19 -10.97
CA LEU A 661 -9.28 -10.23 -12.12
C LEU A 661 -8.52 -10.27 -13.46
N PHE A 662 -7.60 -9.34 -13.70
CA PHE A 662 -6.95 -9.15 -14.99
C PHE A 662 -5.81 -10.14 -15.23
N THR A 663 -4.83 -10.17 -14.33
CA THR A 663 -3.72 -11.13 -14.45
C THR A 663 -4.20 -12.56 -14.18
N GLY A 664 -5.18 -12.73 -13.27
CA GLY A 664 -5.82 -14.02 -13.04
C GLY A 664 -6.53 -14.54 -14.28
N GLU A 665 -7.29 -13.71 -15.03
CA GLU A 665 -7.94 -14.14 -16.27
C GLU A 665 -6.93 -14.43 -17.39
N ALA A 666 -5.88 -13.61 -17.55
CA ALA A 666 -4.81 -13.91 -18.49
C ALA A 666 -4.13 -15.26 -18.16
N THR A 667 -3.90 -15.54 -16.86
CA THR A 667 -3.37 -16.82 -16.39
C THR A 667 -4.34 -17.97 -16.72
N ARG A 668 -5.65 -17.80 -16.48
CA ARG A 668 -6.66 -18.81 -16.81
C ARG A 668 -6.69 -19.14 -18.30
N LYS A 669 -6.67 -18.11 -19.17
CA LYS A 669 -6.65 -18.30 -20.63
C LYS A 669 -5.41 -19.08 -21.09
N ALA A 670 -4.22 -18.71 -20.60
CA ALA A 670 -2.98 -19.41 -20.92
C ALA A 670 -2.99 -20.86 -20.40
N SER A 671 -3.55 -21.06 -19.20
CA SER A 671 -3.68 -22.37 -18.57
C SER A 671 -4.67 -23.30 -19.31
N LEU A 672 -5.72 -22.77 -19.91
CA LEU A 672 -6.64 -23.56 -20.77
C LEU A 672 -5.91 -24.11 -21.99
N ARG A 673 -5.07 -23.31 -22.65
CA ARG A 673 -4.24 -23.79 -23.77
C ARG A 673 -3.21 -24.83 -23.32
N LEU A 674 -2.61 -24.64 -22.15
CA LEU A 674 -1.70 -25.66 -21.60
C LEU A 674 -2.43 -26.95 -21.27
N LYS A 675 -3.65 -26.89 -20.72
CA LYS A 675 -4.49 -28.06 -20.42
C LYS A 675 -4.76 -28.88 -21.69
N GLU A 676 -5.16 -28.25 -22.80
CA GLU A 676 -5.35 -28.92 -24.07
C GLU A 676 -4.11 -29.68 -24.56
N MET A 677 -2.91 -29.13 -24.29
CA MET A 677 -1.65 -29.83 -24.61
C MET A 677 -1.38 -30.99 -23.66
N LEU A 678 -1.72 -30.86 -22.38
CA LEU A 678 -1.54 -31.89 -21.35
C LEU A 678 -2.49 -33.09 -21.54
N ASP A 679 -3.58 -32.92 -22.26
CA ASP A 679 -4.48 -34.06 -22.62
C ASP A 679 -3.77 -35.13 -23.47
N THR A 680 -2.69 -34.76 -24.16
CA THR A 680 -1.97 -35.65 -25.09
C THR A 680 -0.47 -35.78 -24.82
N LYS A 681 0.10 -34.91 -23.97
CA LYS A 681 1.55 -34.83 -23.69
C LYS A 681 1.81 -34.64 -22.21
N THR A 682 2.96 -35.13 -21.75
CA THR A 682 3.45 -34.85 -20.38
C THR A 682 4.15 -33.48 -20.32
N LEU A 683 4.41 -32.98 -19.09
CA LEU A 683 5.18 -31.74 -18.90
C LEU A 683 6.60 -31.87 -19.46
N GLU A 684 7.21 -33.05 -19.37
CA GLU A 684 8.54 -33.35 -19.92
C GLU A 684 8.56 -33.23 -21.45
N GLU A 685 7.52 -33.73 -22.11
CA GLU A 685 7.36 -33.64 -23.58
C GLU A 685 7.04 -32.20 -24.05
N LEU A 686 6.51 -31.38 -23.17
CA LEU A 686 6.22 -29.98 -23.44
C LEU A 686 7.37 -29.04 -23.09
N ASN A 687 8.53 -29.56 -22.67
CA ASN A 687 9.67 -28.75 -22.27
C ASN A 687 10.09 -27.74 -23.36
N GLY A 688 10.20 -26.46 -23.01
CA GLY A 688 10.51 -25.36 -23.94
C GLY A 688 9.27 -24.72 -24.59
N VAL A 689 8.06 -25.21 -24.32
CA VAL A 689 6.83 -24.58 -24.82
C VAL A 689 6.59 -23.27 -24.06
N GLU A 690 6.29 -22.21 -24.80
CA GLU A 690 5.83 -20.92 -24.28
C GLU A 690 4.41 -20.62 -24.77
N ILE A 691 3.53 -20.16 -23.86
CA ILE A 691 2.15 -19.77 -24.16
C ILE A 691 1.95 -18.35 -23.65
N TYR A 692 1.76 -17.39 -24.57
CA TYR A 692 1.38 -16.02 -24.24
C TYR A 692 -0.13 -15.84 -24.32
N GLU A 693 -0.69 -15.16 -23.32
CA GLU A 693 -2.08 -14.72 -23.31
C GLU A 693 -2.22 -13.36 -22.62
N GLU A 694 -3.27 -12.65 -23.05
CA GLU A 694 -3.68 -11.41 -22.44
C GLU A 694 -5.19 -11.33 -22.24
N PHE A 695 -5.58 -10.50 -21.27
CA PHE A 695 -6.95 -10.11 -21.03
C PHE A 695 -7.06 -8.59 -20.96
N LEU A 696 -7.82 -8.00 -21.87
CA LEU A 696 -8.15 -6.58 -21.91
C LEU A 696 -9.56 -6.38 -21.36
N GLY A 697 -9.68 -5.58 -20.30
CA GLY A 697 -10.96 -5.15 -19.76
C GLY A 697 -11.45 -3.89 -20.46
N GLU A 698 -12.53 -4.01 -21.23
CA GLU A 698 -13.16 -2.89 -21.91
C GLU A 698 -14.15 -2.16 -21.00
N THR A 699 -14.02 -0.83 -20.93
CA THR A 699 -14.86 0.05 -20.11
C THR A 699 -15.17 1.34 -20.86
N ASP A 700 -16.23 2.03 -20.44
CA ASP A 700 -16.62 3.33 -20.98
C ASP A 700 -15.94 4.48 -20.22
N PRO A 701 -15.67 5.61 -20.87
CA PRO A 701 -15.13 6.80 -20.23
C PRO A 701 -15.96 7.31 -19.05
N PHE A 702 -15.31 8.03 -18.11
CA PHE A 702 -15.95 8.64 -16.96
C PHE A 702 -17.17 9.51 -17.32
N ASN A 703 -17.05 10.31 -18.38
CA ASN A 703 -18.08 11.23 -18.88
C ASN A 703 -18.83 10.67 -20.09
N SER A 704 -19.05 9.36 -20.15
CA SER A 704 -19.78 8.72 -21.26
C SER A 704 -21.22 9.23 -21.35
N ASP A 705 -21.68 9.51 -22.57
CA ASP A 705 -23.07 9.91 -22.87
C ASP A 705 -24.08 8.74 -22.84
N LYS A 706 -23.60 7.51 -22.65
CA LYS A 706 -24.47 6.34 -22.55
C LYS A 706 -25.37 6.45 -21.32
N SER A 707 -26.63 6.04 -21.44
CA SER A 707 -27.53 5.94 -20.28
C SER A 707 -27.01 4.97 -19.23
N HIS A 708 -26.40 3.87 -19.66
CA HIS A 708 -25.82 2.82 -18.81
C HIS A 708 -24.39 2.52 -19.23
N PRO A 709 -23.41 3.38 -18.88
CA PRO A 709 -22.02 3.13 -19.20
C PRO A 709 -21.46 2.00 -18.34
N LYS A 710 -20.55 1.20 -18.88
CA LYS A 710 -19.77 0.24 -18.14
C LYS A 710 -18.46 0.90 -17.69
N ASN A 711 -18.48 1.66 -16.61
CA ASN A 711 -17.28 2.35 -16.12
C ASN A 711 -16.22 1.41 -15.53
N HIS A 712 -16.64 0.24 -15.01
CA HIS A 712 -15.73 -0.76 -14.45
C HIS A 712 -16.13 -2.18 -14.85
N VAL A 713 -15.13 -3.08 -14.97
CA VAL A 713 -15.36 -4.49 -15.31
C VAL A 713 -16.13 -5.20 -14.20
N ALA A 714 -15.80 -4.92 -12.94
CA ALA A 714 -16.48 -5.48 -11.77
C ALA A 714 -16.45 -4.51 -10.59
N TYR A 715 -17.43 -4.64 -9.69
CA TYR A 715 -17.48 -4.02 -8.38
C TYR A 715 -17.54 -5.09 -7.29
N GLY A 716 -16.74 -4.88 -6.22
CA GLY A 716 -16.95 -5.50 -4.92
C GLY A 716 -17.79 -4.59 -4.04
N TYR A 717 -18.50 -5.17 -3.09
CA TYR A 717 -19.33 -4.48 -2.10
C TYR A 717 -18.93 -4.91 -0.70
N GLY A 718 -19.21 -4.07 0.30
CA GLY A 718 -18.88 -4.40 1.67
C GLY A 718 -19.75 -3.70 2.70
N ALA A 719 -19.80 -4.29 3.89
CA ALA A 719 -20.44 -3.73 5.08
C ALA A 719 -19.51 -3.86 6.29
N CYS A 720 -19.59 -2.90 7.21
CA CYS A 720 -18.84 -2.92 8.47
C CYS A 720 -19.74 -2.52 9.62
N VAL A 721 -19.69 -3.27 10.70
CA VAL A 721 -20.19 -2.89 12.01
C VAL A 721 -19.03 -2.71 12.97
N ALA A 722 -18.91 -1.53 13.55
CA ALA A 722 -17.97 -1.21 14.61
C ALA A 722 -18.71 -1.11 15.95
N THR A 723 -18.17 -1.72 17.00
CA THR A 723 -18.66 -1.63 18.37
C THR A 723 -17.70 -0.80 19.21
N ILE A 724 -18.19 0.20 19.92
CA ILE A 724 -17.40 1.02 20.86
C ILE A 724 -17.58 0.49 22.28
N GLY A 725 -16.48 0.16 22.96
CA GLY A 725 -16.46 -0.30 24.33
C GLY A 725 -16.74 0.82 25.35
N GLU A 726 -16.87 0.46 26.61
CA GLU A 726 -17.08 1.43 27.71
C GLU A 726 -15.85 2.32 27.95
N ASP A 727 -14.67 1.86 27.56
CA ASP A 727 -13.42 2.64 27.59
C ASP A 727 -13.30 3.63 26.42
N ASN A 728 -14.36 3.78 25.63
CA ASN A 728 -14.47 4.65 24.47
C ASN A 728 -13.48 4.30 23.34
N LYS A 729 -13.10 3.01 23.24
CA LYS A 729 -12.30 2.46 22.14
C LYS A 729 -13.12 1.48 21.31
N VAL A 730 -12.63 1.18 20.11
CA VAL A 730 -13.21 0.13 19.27
C VAL A 730 -13.00 -1.22 19.94
N ALA A 731 -14.09 -1.89 20.30
CA ALA A 731 -14.08 -3.18 20.97
C ALA A 731 -14.15 -4.36 20.01
N ASN A 732 -14.89 -4.22 18.90
CA ASN A 732 -15.03 -5.23 17.86
C ASN A 732 -15.24 -4.59 16.50
N LEU A 733 -14.79 -5.28 15.45
CA LEU A 733 -15.11 -5.00 14.05
C LEU A 733 -15.69 -6.24 13.40
N HIS A 734 -16.89 -6.14 12.84
CA HIS A 734 -17.48 -7.16 11.99
C HIS A 734 -17.52 -6.61 10.57
N VAL A 735 -16.88 -7.31 9.64
CA VAL A 735 -16.76 -6.88 8.24
C VAL A 735 -17.24 -7.99 7.31
N ALA A 736 -18.00 -7.62 6.30
CA ALA A 736 -18.44 -8.53 5.25
C ALA A 736 -18.07 -7.94 3.88
N TYR A 737 -17.48 -8.75 3.00
CA TYR A 737 -17.06 -8.31 1.66
C TYR A 737 -17.51 -9.28 0.59
N ASP A 738 -18.13 -8.75 -0.45
CA ASP A 738 -18.38 -9.43 -1.72
C ASP A 738 -17.09 -9.55 -2.51
N VAL A 739 -16.53 -10.73 -2.51
CA VAL A 739 -15.26 -11.07 -3.19
C VAL A 739 -15.47 -11.91 -4.45
N GLY A 740 -16.73 -12.10 -4.85
CA GLY A 740 -17.10 -12.98 -5.95
C GLY A 740 -16.83 -14.43 -5.59
N ARG A 741 -15.66 -14.97 -5.93
CA ARG A 741 -15.16 -16.27 -5.47
C ARG A 741 -13.83 -16.11 -4.74
N VAL A 742 -13.69 -16.77 -3.61
CA VAL A 742 -12.46 -16.74 -2.81
C VAL A 742 -11.39 -17.60 -3.49
N VAL A 743 -10.28 -16.98 -3.93
CA VAL A 743 -9.16 -17.73 -4.52
C VAL A 743 -8.33 -18.39 -3.43
N ASN A 744 -7.92 -17.61 -2.41
CA ASN A 744 -7.16 -18.11 -1.25
C ASN A 744 -7.79 -17.55 0.04
N PRO A 745 -8.43 -18.39 0.87
CA PRO A 745 -9.13 -17.93 2.07
C PRO A 745 -8.24 -17.19 3.07
N GLN A 746 -7.02 -17.68 3.30
CA GLN A 746 -6.07 -17.05 4.24
C GLN A 746 -5.63 -15.66 3.77
N SER A 747 -5.31 -15.55 2.47
CA SER A 747 -4.91 -14.26 1.88
C SER A 747 -6.08 -13.27 1.86
N CYS A 748 -7.29 -13.69 1.49
CA CYS A 748 -8.48 -12.84 1.48
C CYS A 748 -8.80 -12.32 2.89
N THR A 749 -8.87 -13.21 3.89
CA THR A 749 -9.10 -12.83 5.29
C THR A 749 -8.01 -11.88 5.80
N GLY A 750 -6.73 -12.19 5.53
CA GLY A 750 -5.62 -11.34 5.92
C GLY A 750 -5.64 -9.95 5.26
N GLN A 751 -6.15 -9.82 4.02
CA GLN A 751 -6.36 -8.52 3.38
C GLN A 751 -7.50 -7.74 4.05
N ALA A 752 -8.58 -8.41 4.43
CA ALA A 752 -9.69 -7.79 5.17
C ALA A 752 -9.24 -7.28 6.54
N GLU A 753 -8.55 -8.09 7.32
CA GLU A 753 -8.02 -7.73 8.65
C GLU A 753 -7.02 -6.56 8.58
N GLY A 754 -6.04 -6.62 7.66
CA GLY A 754 -5.07 -5.55 7.48
C GLY A 754 -5.70 -4.23 7.01
N GLY A 755 -6.70 -4.31 6.12
CA GLY A 755 -7.48 -3.15 5.68
C GLY A 755 -8.32 -2.54 6.79
N ALA A 756 -8.94 -3.38 7.62
CA ALA A 756 -9.73 -2.93 8.76
C ALA A 756 -8.89 -2.13 9.78
N ILE A 757 -7.71 -2.62 10.13
CA ILE A 757 -6.81 -1.90 11.05
C ILE A 757 -6.26 -0.60 10.44
N MET A 758 -5.97 -0.59 9.14
CA MET A 758 -5.58 0.64 8.44
C MET A 758 -6.73 1.68 8.42
N GLY A 759 -7.96 1.25 8.14
CA GLY A 759 -9.15 2.10 8.18
C GLY A 759 -9.47 2.59 9.60
N MET A 760 -9.25 1.76 10.62
CA MET A 760 -9.39 2.13 12.02
C MET A 760 -8.35 3.17 12.43
N GLY A 761 -7.07 2.99 12.04
CA GLY A 761 -6.02 3.99 12.27
C GLY A 761 -6.40 5.35 11.67
N TYR A 762 -6.86 5.36 10.42
CA TYR A 762 -7.36 6.56 9.73
C TYR A 762 -8.53 7.21 10.46
N ALA A 763 -9.41 6.39 11.07
CA ALA A 763 -10.54 6.89 11.83
C ALA A 763 -10.13 7.59 13.14
N VAL A 764 -9.18 7.03 13.91
CA VAL A 764 -9.04 7.41 15.33
C VAL A 764 -7.65 7.86 15.77
N THR A 765 -6.57 7.53 15.07
CA THR A 765 -5.21 7.77 15.56
C THR A 765 -4.23 8.34 14.55
N GLU A 766 -4.38 8.04 13.26
CA GLU A 766 -3.39 8.44 12.25
C GLU A 766 -3.60 9.89 11.83
N ASP A 767 -2.49 10.63 11.85
CA ASP A 767 -2.46 12.04 11.47
C ASP A 767 -1.10 12.37 10.83
N PHE A 768 -1.09 13.33 9.93
CA PHE A 768 0.12 13.80 9.24
C PHE A 768 0.22 15.32 9.27
N PRO A 769 0.49 15.91 10.47
CA PRO A 769 0.44 17.35 10.66
C PRO A 769 1.64 18.08 10.06
N TYR A 770 1.35 19.29 9.60
CA TYR A 770 2.32 20.28 9.13
C TYR A 770 2.41 21.45 10.10
N LYS A 771 3.59 22.05 10.16
CA LYS A 771 3.78 23.38 10.72
C LYS A 771 4.52 24.22 9.68
N GLU A 772 3.87 25.26 9.17
CA GLU A 772 4.45 26.18 8.18
C GLU A 772 5.02 25.46 6.93
N GLY A 773 4.36 24.37 6.48
CA GLY A 773 4.80 23.56 5.34
C GLY A 773 5.82 22.44 5.68
N TYR A 774 6.30 22.36 6.92
CA TYR A 774 7.21 21.32 7.37
C TYR A 774 6.46 20.17 8.01
N VAL A 775 6.82 18.93 7.66
CA VAL A 775 6.30 17.71 8.29
C VAL A 775 6.82 17.62 9.73
N THR A 776 5.91 17.52 10.68
CA THR A 776 6.27 17.44 12.11
C THR A 776 6.26 16.01 12.66
N SER A 777 5.69 15.07 11.90
CA SER A 777 5.58 13.67 12.30
C SER A 777 6.90 12.92 12.21
N LYS A 778 7.09 12.01 13.18
CA LYS A 778 8.11 10.94 13.17
C LYS A 778 7.38 9.60 13.03
N TYR A 779 8.07 8.58 12.56
CA TYR A 779 7.45 7.26 12.37
C TYR A 779 6.75 6.72 13.63
N GLY A 780 7.34 6.92 14.78
CA GLY A 780 6.76 6.50 16.07
C GLY A 780 5.56 7.33 16.54
N THR A 781 5.29 8.49 15.93
CA THR A 781 4.20 9.41 16.28
C THR A 781 3.12 9.54 15.21
N LEU A 782 3.18 8.74 14.15
CA LEU A 782 2.15 8.70 13.09
C LEU A 782 0.78 8.19 13.58
N GLY A 783 0.69 7.63 14.78
CA GLY A 783 -0.55 7.04 15.29
C GLY A 783 -0.83 5.62 14.81
N LEU A 784 0.17 4.91 14.27
CA LEU A 784 0.00 3.53 13.83
C LEU A 784 -0.41 2.62 14.98
N LEU A 785 -1.50 1.87 14.80
CA LEU A 785 -2.00 0.94 15.80
C LEU A 785 -1.02 -0.22 16.02
N ARG A 786 -0.89 -0.64 17.27
CA ARG A 786 -0.05 -1.76 17.70
C ARG A 786 -0.91 -2.96 18.10
N ALA A 787 -0.33 -4.13 18.20
CA ALA A 787 -1.04 -5.39 18.48
C ALA A 787 -2.03 -5.29 19.66
N THR A 788 -1.63 -4.61 20.76
CA THR A 788 -2.50 -4.44 21.95
C THR A 788 -3.64 -3.45 21.76
N GLN A 789 -3.67 -2.70 20.67
CA GLN A 789 -4.71 -1.72 20.34
C GLN A 789 -5.70 -2.25 19.30
N CYS A 790 -5.41 -3.40 18.69
CA CYS A 790 -6.26 -4.01 17.68
C CYS A 790 -7.36 -4.83 18.34
N PRO A 791 -8.63 -4.53 18.05
CA PRO A 791 -9.76 -5.32 18.52
C PRO A 791 -9.85 -6.65 17.78
N PRO A 792 -10.67 -7.59 18.23
CA PRO A 792 -11.12 -8.71 17.42
C PRO A 792 -11.76 -8.24 16.11
N ILE A 793 -11.43 -8.93 15.01
CA ILE A 793 -11.97 -8.64 13.68
C ILE A 793 -12.64 -9.92 13.17
N HIS A 794 -13.92 -9.83 12.90
CA HIS A 794 -14.74 -10.93 12.38
C HIS A 794 -14.98 -10.69 10.89
N VAL A 795 -14.47 -11.57 10.04
CA VAL A 795 -14.51 -11.42 8.58
C VAL A 795 -15.48 -12.42 7.98
N SER A 796 -16.46 -11.93 7.23
CA SER A 796 -17.35 -12.72 6.38
C SER A 796 -17.01 -12.46 4.91
N LEU A 797 -16.61 -13.50 4.18
CA LEU A 797 -16.38 -13.44 2.74
C LEU A 797 -17.63 -13.95 2.03
N ILE A 798 -18.25 -13.09 1.23
CA ILE A 798 -19.49 -13.40 0.50
C ILE A 798 -19.13 -13.81 -0.92
N GLU A 799 -19.52 -15.03 -1.29
CA GLU A 799 -19.22 -15.63 -2.58
C GLU A 799 -20.50 -15.76 -3.44
N LYS A 800 -20.53 -15.03 -4.55
CA LYS A 800 -21.63 -15.08 -5.53
C LYS A 800 -21.11 -15.18 -6.97
N GLY A 801 -19.79 -15.26 -7.15
CA GLY A 801 -19.13 -15.47 -8.44
C GLY A 801 -19.24 -16.94 -8.88
N THR A 802 -19.26 -17.17 -10.19
CA THR A 802 -19.34 -18.50 -10.79
C THR A 802 -18.06 -18.85 -11.57
N PRO A 803 -17.73 -20.14 -11.71
CA PRO A 803 -16.50 -20.56 -12.41
C PRO A 803 -16.41 -20.16 -13.88
N GLU A 804 -17.53 -19.87 -14.52
CA GLU A 804 -17.60 -19.46 -15.93
C GLU A 804 -17.18 -18.01 -16.16
N GLN A 805 -17.16 -17.20 -15.10
CA GLN A 805 -16.78 -15.78 -15.17
C GLN A 805 -15.27 -15.61 -15.27
N TYR A 806 -14.83 -14.37 -15.61
CA TYR A 806 -13.42 -14.01 -15.63
C TYR A 806 -12.75 -14.33 -14.27
N ALA A 807 -11.54 -14.89 -14.34
CA ALA A 807 -10.77 -15.31 -13.16
C ALA A 807 -11.61 -16.14 -12.18
N TYR A 808 -12.45 -17.05 -12.69
CA TYR A 808 -13.35 -17.90 -11.90
C TYR A 808 -14.37 -17.15 -11.04
N GLY A 809 -14.72 -15.92 -11.42
CA GLY A 809 -15.67 -15.06 -10.71
C GLY A 809 -15.07 -14.31 -9.52
N ALA A 810 -13.75 -14.33 -9.36
CA ALA A 810 -13.09 -13.62 -8.26
C ALA A 810 -13.05 -12.10 -8.50
N LYS A 811 -13.20 -11.33 -7.42
CA LYS A 811 -13.09 -9.86 -7.39
C LYS A 811 -11.89 -9.45 -6.53
N GLY A 812 -11.35 -8.25 -6.76
CA GLY A 812 -10.26 -7.71 -5.94
C GLY A 812 -10.74 -7.24 -4.57
N ILE A 813 -9.99 -7.58 -3.50
CA ILE A 813 -10.29 -7.17 -2.12
C ILE A 813 -9.29 -6.13 -1.57
N GLY A 814 -8.24 -5.81 -2.32
CA GLY A 814 -7.10 -5.03 -1.83
C GLY A 814 -7.45 -3.69 -1.22
N GLU A 815 -8.38 -2.94 -1.81
CA GLU A 815 -8.72 -1.57 -1.40
C GLU A 815 -10.01 -1.49 -0.59
N ILE A 816 -11.05 -2.26 -0.94
CA ILE A 816 -12.37 -2.18 -0.31
C ILE A 816 -12.31 -2.41 1.20
N SER A 817 -11.39 -3.24 1.64
CA SER A 817 -11.21 -3.64 3.04
C SER A 817 -10.94 -2.49 4.02
N SER A 818 -10.51 -1.32 3.55
CA SER A 818 -10.27 -0.14 4.40
C SER A 818 -11.39 0.91 4.34
N ILE A 819 -12.35 0.77 3.42
CA ILE A 819 -13.31 1.85 3.12
C ILE A 819 -14.40 2.01 4.17
N PRO A 820 -15.14 0.96 4.60
CA PRO A 820 -16.33 1.16 5.46
C PRO A 820 -15.99 1.36 6.94
N ILE A 821 -14.71 1.30 7.31
CA ILE A 821 -14.29 1.24 8.73
C ILE A 821 -14.45 2.59 9.42
N ALA A 822 -13.93 3.67 8.81
CA ALA A 822 -13.99 4.99 9.43
C ALA A 822 -15.44 5.50 9.60
N PRO A 823 -16.33 5.40 8.62
CA PRO A 823 -17.72 5.81 8.80
C PRO A 823 -18.48 4.91 9.79
N ALA A 824 -18.22 3.59 9.83
CA ALA A 824 -18.86 2.73 10.84
C ALA A 824 -18.47 3.13 12.27
N ILE A 825 -17.19 3.47 12.49
CA ILE A 825 -16.71 3.96 13.78
C ILE A 825 -17.34 5.33 14.12
N ALA A 826 -17.43 6.26 13.15
CA ALA A 826 -18.06 7.57 13.34
C ALA A 826 -19.54 7.44 13.72
N ASN A 827 -20.28 6.57 13.02
CA ASN A 827 -21.69 6.29 13.29
C ASN A 827 -21.90 5.61 14.65
N ALA A 828 -20.95 4.75 15.11
CA ALA A 828 -21.00 4.18 16.46
C ALA A 828 -20.85 5.25 17.55
N TYR A 829 -19.92 6.18 17.41
CA TYR A 829 -19.78 7.29 18.36
C TYR A 829 -21.01 8.18 18.37
N ARG A 830 -21.53 8.50 17.17
CA ARG A 830 -22.78 9.30 17.06
C ARG A 830 -23.96 8.64 17.74
N ARG A 831 -24.11 7.32 17.63
CA ARG A 831 -25.20 6.57 18.30
C ARG A 831 -25.10 6.63 19.81
N ILE A 832 -23.88 6.81 20.37
CA ILE A 832 -23.64 6.91 21.81
C ILE A 832 -23.96 8.30 22.36
N ASP A 833 -23.49 9.36 21.70
CA ASP A 833 -23.51 10.73 22.22
C ASP A 833 -24.38 11.72 21.40
N GLY A 834 -24.88 11.30 20.25
CA GLY A 834 -25.68 12.13 19.33
C GLY A 834 -24.85 13.11 18.49
N GLU A 835 -23.55 13.22 18.72
CA GLU A 835 -22.69 14.21 18.06
C GLU A 835 -22.13 13.69 16.73
N PRO A 836 -22.33 14.41 15.61
CA PRO A 836 -21.80 14.01 14.32
C PRO A 836 -20.26 14.17 14.26
N ARG A 837 -19.59 13.32 13.50
CA ARG A 837 -18.14 13.32 13.29
C ARG A 837 -17.79 13.84 11.91
N ARG A 838 -17.52 15.13 11.77
CA ARG A 838 -17.33 15.82 10.48
C ARG A 838 -15.87 15.81 9.96
N SER A 839 -14.92 15.36 10.78
CA SER A 839 -13.52 15.33 10.40
C SER A 839 -12.79 14.09 10.91
N LEU A 840 -11.73 13.70 10.22
CA LEU A 840 -10.79 12.67 10.64
C LEU A 840 -9.44 13.30 11.04
N PRO A 841 -8.69 12.68 11.96
CA PRO A 841 -9.12 11.60 12.83
C PRO A 841 -10.17 12.09 13.85
N ILE A 842 -11.05 11.18 14.24
CA ILE A 842 -12.16 11.48 15.18
C ILE A 842 -11.58 11.92 16.53
N LYS A 843 -12.07 13.07 17.03
CA LYS A 843 -11.67 13.62 18.32
C LYS A 843 -12.48 13.01 19.46
N HIS A 844 -11.97 13.12 20.68
CA HIS A 844 -12.66 12.67 21.92
C HIS A 844 -12.94 11.16 21.95
N THR A 845 -12.00 10.36 21.44
CA THR A 845 -12.01 8.90 21.53
C THR A 845 -11.22 8.42 22.75
N GLY A 846 -11.30 7.12 23.07
CA GLY A 846 -10.49 6.49 24.13
C GLY A 846 -8.99 6.32 23.74
N TYR A 847 -8.59 6.73 22.55
CA TYR A 847 -7.20 6.69 22.10
C TYR A 847 -6.49 7.98 22.47
N LYS A 848 -5.30 7.86 23.12
CA LYS A 848 -4.44 9.00 23.37
C LYS A 848 -3.71 9.35 22.08
N LYS A 849 -3.72 10.62 21.73
CA LYS A 849 -2.81 11.17 20.70
C LYS A 849 -1.44 11.49 21.28
#